data_ad7d7c81de2bb5bb15c3d6823cbdb060
#
_entry.id   ad7d7c81de2bb5bb15c3d6823cbdb060
#
_cell.length_a   1.000
_cell.length_b   1.000
_cell.length_c   1.000
_cell.angle_alpha   90.00
_cell.angle_beta   90.00
_cell.angle_gamma   90.00
#
_symmetry.space_group_name_H-M   'P 1'
#
loop_
_entity.id
_entity.type
_entity.pdbx_description
1 polymer ?
#
loop_
_entity_poly.entity_id
_entity_poly.type
_entity_poly.pdbx_seq_one_letter_code
_entity_poly.pdbx_strand_id
1 'polypeptide(L)'
;MPSPLRFVYQEQPVINTTEQAEKEYLEEIKEKLTLAVRRVDDAVRQHSTELRQKKEYIHEHQSGMDEADMVAADQSINRMALTGEGAVARKRRLLKLVQSPYFGRLDFGTPNQAAVPVYIGVHSFFDEQQRQNVIYDWRAPVSSLFYDFELGDASYATPSGTVYGRIELKRQYKIRDGRLEFLLDSDVNIHDDVLQQELAKSSDDKMKNIVATIQRDQNAVIRNEEATVMVIQGVAGSGKTSIALHRIAFLLYRYRETIAAKDILIISPNKVFADYISNVLPELGEEHLPEMGMEELAADLLEGRYQFQTFFEQVTALLEQHDAAFIERIRFKSSFEFLSQLNQYLLHIENTYFTVTELRVGRTVVPAAFIQQKFRTYHRVPLLKRFALVANDVRAFVRDAAGRKLTGPEKGTIGEALPRMFRLHNVADLYRDFYRWIGRPELLKLHPGQPLEYADVFALLYLRIRLEGLPGYDHVKHLLIDEMQDYTPVQYAVLSRLFHCRKTILGDVSQTVNPYSASSAETIERVFPQADVVRLYRSYRSTIEITTFAQRITPNPNILPLERHGPAPTVARFSTRDEELQALRQMLADFPGSGHHSLGVICKTLRQAKQAYEALQAPGVYLLTEESTTFKEGVIITTAHLAKGLEFDAVVVPFVSARTYQTEVDKSMLYVACTRAMHQLTLTYSGEQSAFLPA
;
A
#
# COMPACT_ATOMS: atom_id res chain seq x y z
N MET A 1 -5.50 1.03 -30.21
CA MET A 1 -4.87 -0.31 -30.26
C MET A 1 -3.52 -0.15 -30.91
N PRO A 2 -2.38 -0.41 -30.25
CA PRO A 2 -1.11 -0.49 -30.97
C PRO A 2 -1.15 -1.77 -31.81
N SER A 3 -0.92 -1.62 -33.12
CA SER A 3 -0.79 -2.71 -34.07
C SER A 3 0.30 -3.69 -33.63
N PRO A 4 0.18 -4.98 -33.97
CA PRO A 4 1.27 -5.94 -33.82
C PRO A 4 2.49 -5.42 -34.59
N LEU A 5 3.68 -5.61 -33.99
CA LEU A 5 4.96 -5.22 -34.56
C LEU A 5 5.05 -5.53 -36.06
N ARG A 6 4.79 -4.55 -36.92
CA ARG A 6 5.26 -4.60 -38.30
C ARG A 6 6.72 -4.15 -38.26
N PHE A 7 7.60 -5.12 -38.25
CA PHE A 7 9.01 -4.88 -38.58
C PHE A 7 9.08 -4.41 -40.04
N VAL A 8 9.20 -3.08 -40.21
CA VAL A 8 9.52 -2.53 -41.54
C VAL A 8 11.01 -2.73 -41.75
N TYR A 9 11.36 -3.62 -42.68
CA TYR A 9 12.71 -3.85 -43.14
C TYR A 9 13.29 -2.55 -43.70
N GLN A 10 14.30 -1.99 -43.04
CA GLN A 10 15.37 -1.21 -43.68
C GLN A 10 16.61 -1.29 -42.80
N GLU A 11 17.70 -1.80 -43.44
CA GLU A 11 19.07 -1.95 -42.95
C GLU A 11 19.23 -2.91 -41.76
N GLN A 12 20.21 -3.85 -41.91
CA GLN A 12 20.58 -4.76 -40.83
C GLN A 12 20.94 -3.94 -39.59
N PRO A 13 20.34 -4.20 -38.43
CA PRO A 13 20.68 -3.45 -37.21
C PRO A 13 22.17 -3.68 -36.93
N VAL A 14 22.91 -2.60 -36.76
CA VAL A 14 24.30 -2.67 -36.31
C VAL A 14 24.29 -3.28 -34.91
N ILE A 15 24.76 -4.53 -34.82
CA ILE A 15 24.91 -5.22 -33.56
C ILE A 15 26.10 -4.59 -32.84
N ASN A 16 25.85 -3.75 -31.85
CA ASN A 16 26.91 -3.16 -31.03
C ASN A 16 27.49 -4.24 -30.13
N THR A 17 28.64 -4.75 -30.48
CA THR A 17 29.30 -5.84 -29.73
C THR A 17 30.36 -5.32 -28.75
N THR A 18 30.81 -4.07 -28.88
CA THR A 18 31.87 -3.48 -28.06
C THR A 18 31.35 -2.39 -27.17
N GLU A 19 32.02 -2.13 -26.03
CA GLU A 19 31.71 -1.02 -25.11
C GLU A 19 31.79 0.33 -25.84
N GLN A 20 32.71 0.50 -26.78
CA GLN A 20 32.85 1.72 -27.54
C GLN A 20 31.63 1.98 -28.44
N ALA A 21 31.11 0.97 -29.10
CA ALA A 21 29.91 1.06 -29.93
C ALA A 21 28.67 1.40 -29.09
N GLU A 22 28.58 0.89 -27.85
CA GLU A 22 27.51 1.24 -26.93
C GLU A 22 27.60 2.69 -26.44
N LYS A 23 28.80 3.22 -26.23
CA LYS A 23 28.99 4.64 -25.90
C LYS A 23 28.56 5.55 -27.07
N GLU A 24 28.90 5.16 -28.30
CA GLU A 24 28.49 5.90 -29.51
C GLU A 24 26.97 5.87 -29.68
N TYR A 25 26.35 4.70 -29.47
CA TYR A 25 24.90 4.55 -29.51
C TYR A 25 24.19 5.38 -28.39
N LEU A 26 24.77 5.39 -27.20
CA LEU A 26 24.24 6.23 -26.10
C LEU A 26 24.22 7.72 -26.47
N GLU A 27 25.30 8.22 -27.10
CA GLU A 27 25.34 9.62 -27.55
C GLU A 27 24.29 9.89 -28.65
N GLU A 28 24.13 8.97 -29.63
CA GLU A 28 23.07 9.09 -30.63
C GLU A 28 21.68 9.19 -30.01
N ILE A 29 21.38 8.33 -29.05
CA ILE A 29 20.09 8.34 -28.34
C ILE A 29 19.89 9.64 -27.57
N LYS A 30 20.91 10.15 -26.90
CA LYS A 30 20.85 11.44 -26.17
C LYS A 30 20.59 12.61 -27.12
N GLU A 31 21.19 12.63 -28.31
CA GLU A 31 20.90 13.65 -29.33
C GLU A 31 19.43 13.61 -29.75
N LYS A 32 18.91 12.41 -30.07
CA LYS A 32 17.49 12.23 -30.43
C LYS A 32 16.55 12.67 -29.30
N LEU A 33 16.85 12.31 -28.05
CA LEU A 33 16.08 12.70 -26.87
C LEU A 33 16.13 14.23 -26.65
N THR A 34 17.30 14.84 -26.78
CA THR A 34 17.47 16.28 -26.65
C THR A 34 16.67 17.06 -27.71
N LEU A 35 16.66 16.55 -28.95
CA LEU A 35 15.82 17.11 -30.01
C LEU A 35 14.33 16.97 -29.69
N ALA A 36 13.91 15.82 -29.15
CA ALA A 36 12.52 15.61 -28.73
C ALA A 36 12.12 16.55 -27.56
N VAL A 37 13.02 16.79 -26.60
CA VAL A 37 12.79 17.77 -25.51
C VAL A 37 12.56 19.17 -26.09
N ARG A 38 13.41 19.63 -27.02
CA ARG A 38 13.26 20.96 -27.66
C ARG A 38 11.90 21.09 -28.36
N ARG A 39 11.48 20.07 -29.12
CA ARG A 39 10.16 20.06 -29.80
C ARG A 39 8.98 20.17 -28.79
N VAL A 40 9.08 19.45 -27.68
CA VAL A 40 8.04 19.55 -26.63
C VAL A 40 8.09 20.90 -25.94
N ASP A 41 9.26 21.49 -25.73
CA ASP A 41 9.40 22.85 -25.17
C ASP A 41 8.73 23.91 -26.04
N ASP A 42 8.94 23.83 -27.35
CA ASP A 42 8.31 24.73 -28.30
C ASP A 42 6.78 24.57 -28.27
N ALA A 43 6.28 23.32 -28.24
CA ALA A 43 4.86 23.05 -28.11
C ALA A 43 4.26 23.56 -26.78
N VAL A 44 4.95 23.41 -25.65
CA VAL A 44 4.53 23.94 -24.34
C VAL A 44 4.47 25.45 -24.36
N ARG A 45 5.47 26.13 -24.94
CA ARG A 45 5.47 27.59 -25.08
C ARG A 45 4.32 28.08 -25.94
N GLN A 46 4.08 27.46 -27.08
CA GLN A 46 2.98 27.79 -27.97
C GLN A 46 1.63 27.62 -27.26
N HIS A 47 1.39 26.47 -26.63
CA HIS A 47 0.18 26.21 -25.85
C HIS A 47 -0.06 27.20 -24.71
N SER A 48 1.00 27.57 -23.99
CA SER A 48 0.90 28.57 -22.92
C SER A 48 0.51 29.93 -23.46
N THR A 49 1.01 30.31 -24.64
CA THR A 49 0.69 31.56 -25.30
C THR A 49 -0.77 31.55 -25.80
N GLU A 50 -1.20 30.50 -26.45
CA GLU A 50 -2.58 30.31 -26.91
C GLU A 50 -3.58 30.33 -25.76
N LEU A 51 -3.27 29.64 -24.65
CA LEU A 51 -4.12 29.60 -23.45
C LEU A 51 -4.24 31.01 -22.82
N ARG A 52 -3.14 31.77 -22.76
CA ARG A 52 -3.15 33.14 -22.26
C ARG A 52 -3.99 34.04 -23.14
N GLN A 53 -3.77 34.02 -24.44
CA GLN A 53 -4.55 34.81 -25.40
C GLN A 53 -6.06 34.47 -25.32
N LYS A 54 -6.40 33.20 -25.17
CA LYS A 54 -7.79 32.78 -25.05
C LYS A 54 -8.44 33.28 -23.76
N LYS A 55 -7.72 33.22 -22.63
CA LYS A 55 -8.18 33.77 -21.35
C LYS A 55 -8.36 35.30 -21.42
N GLU A 56 -7.43 36.02 -22.03
CA GLU A 56 -7.51 37.47 -22.23
C GLU A 56 -8.73 37.79 -23.11
N TYR A 57 -8.92 37.10 -24.23
CA TYR A 57 -10.09 37.28 -25.10
C TYR A 57 -11.43 37.08 -24.39
N ILE A 58 -11.55 36.02 -23.59
CA ILE A 58 -12.77 35.73 -22.82
C ILE A 58 -13.00 36.84 -21.78
N HIS A 59 -11.95 37.25 -21.08
CA HIS A 59 -12.06 38.32 -20.09
C HIS A 59 -12.52 39.65 -20.70
N GLU A 60 -12.03 40.00 -21.89
CA GLU A 60 -12.40 41.25 -22.60
C GLU A 60 -13.84 41.20 -23.13
N HIS A 61 -14.38 40.01 -23.50
CA HIS A 61 -15.68 39.85 -24.11
C HIS A 61 -16.75 39.27 -23.16
N GLN A 62 -16.42 39.06 -21.88
CA GLN A 62 -17.27 38.43 -20.88
C GLN A 62 -18.65 39.09 -20.72
N SER A 63 -18.73 40.44 -20.88
CA SER A 63 -19.97 41.18 -20.74
C SER A 63 -20.97 41.01 -21.91
N GLY A 64 -20.53 40.41 -23.02
CA GLY A 64 -21.36 40.12 -24.19
C GLY A 64 -21.66 38.66 -24.43
N MET A 65 -21.18 37.75 -23.61
CA MET A 65 -21.38 36.30 -23.71
C MET A 65 -22.63 35.88 -22.96
N ASP A 66 -23.41 34.97 -23.52
CA ASP A 66 -24.47 34.30 -22.80
C ASP A 66 -23.94 33.11 -21.94
N GLU A 67 -24.82 32.50 -21.14
CA GLU A 67 -24.45 31.43 -20.23
C GLU A 67 -23.90 30.18 -20.96
N ALA A 68 -24.42 29.89 -22.15
CA ALA A 68 -23.97 28.77 -22.95
C ALA A 68 -22.58 29.03 -23.56
N ASP A 69 -22.34 30.26 -24.02
CA ASP A 69 -21.03 30.71 -24.53
C ASP A 69 -19.97 30.68 -23.45
N MET A 70 -20.28 31.09 -22.20
CA MET A 70 -19.37 31.02 -21.07
C MET A 70 -19.00 29.56 -20.72
N VAL A 71 -19.98 28.68 -20.68
CA VAL A 71 -19.72 27.22 -20.42
C VAL A 71 -18.85 26.61 -21.53
N ALA A 72 -19.11 26.95 -22.80
CA ALA A 72 -18.31 26.47 -23.92
C ALA A 72 -16.86 27.01 -23.88
N ALA A 73 -16.69 28.26 -23.47
CA ALA A 73 -15.40 28.89 -23.29
C ALA A 73 -14.58 28.23 -22.16
N ASP A 74 -15.20 27.97 -21.00
CA ASP A 74 -14.58 27.28 -19.87
C ASP A 74 -14.20 25.84 -20.24
N GLN A 75 -15.07 25.11 -20.94
CA GLN A 75 -14.73 23.76 -21.43
C GLN A 75 -13.55 23.79 -22.41
N SER A 76 -13.45 24.81 -23.26
CA SER A 76 -12.33 24.97 -24.18
C SER A 76 -11.03 25.28 -23.45
N ILE A 77 -11.04 26.16 -22.44
CA ILE A 77 -9.88 26.45 -21.57
C ILE A 77 -9.43 25.18 -20.85
N ASN A 78 -10.36 24.44 -20.23
CA ASN A 78 -10.04 23.22 -19.50
C ASN A 78 -9.42 22.16 -20.42
N ARG A 79 -9.92 22.02 -21.65
CA ARG A 79 -9.35 21.09 -22.65
C ARG A 79 -7.91 21.50 -23.04
N MET A 80 -7.68 22.81 -23.26
CA MET A 80 -6.33 23.31 -23.56
C MET A 80 -5.39 23.12 -22.36
N ALA A 81 -5.84 23.37 -21.13
CA ALA A 81 -5.05 23.15 -19.93
C ALA A 81 -4.61 21.67 -19.79
N LEU A 82 -5.52 20.72 -19.96
CA LEU A 82 -5.24 19.29 -19.96
C LEU A 82 -4.23 18.87 -21.03
N THR A 83 -4.31 19.44 -22.23
CA THR A 83 -3.33 19.20 -23.31
C THR A 83 -1.95 19.73 -22.93
N GLY A 84 -1.90 20.90 -22.30
CA GLY A 84 -0.66 21.51 -21.80
C GLY A 84 -0.01 20.68 -20.67
N GLU A 85 -0.80 20.17 -19.73
CA GLU A 85 -0.32 19.28 -18.66
C GLU A 85 0.28 17.99 -19.23
N GLY A 86 -0.35 17.40 -20.23
CA GLY A 86 0.19 16.23 -20.94
C GLY A 86 1.54 16.51 -21.61
N ALA A 87 1.73 17.68 -22.20
CA ALA A 87 3.00 18.09 -22.80
C ALA A 87 4.10 18.30 -21.72
N VAL A 88 3.76 18.89 -20.58
CA VAL A 88 4.68 19.05 -19.44
C VAL A 88 5.09 17.69 -18.87
N ALA A 89 4.15 16.76 -18.72
CA ALA A 89 4.43 15.41 -18.26
C ALA A 89 5.35 14.65 -19.25
N ARG A 90 5.11 14.80 -20.57
CA ARG A 90 5.98 14.26 -21.64
C ARG A 90 7.39 14.84 -21.54
N LYS A 91 7.52 16.15 -21.33
CA LYS A 91 8.82 16.80 -21.13
C LYS A 91 9.59 16.22 -19.96
N ARG A 92 8.93 16.07 -18.79
CA ARG A 92 9.57 15.49 -17.59
C ARG A 92 10.09 14.09 -17.86
N ARG A 93 9.31 13.25 -18.56
CA ARG A 93 9.74 11.89 -18.94
C ARG A 93 10.95 11.91 -19.87
N LEU A 94 10.96 12.76 -20.90
CA LEU A 94 12.10 12.91 -21.80
C LEU A 94 13.35 13.39 -21.08
N LEU A 95 13.26 14.33 -20.14
CA LEU A 95 14.39 14.81 -19.34
C LEU A 95 14.99 13.68 -18.47
N LYS A 96 14.16 12.81 -17.90
CA LYS A 96 14.64 11.61 -17.17
C LYS A 96 15.37 10.66 -18.12
N LEU A 97 14.85 10.43 -19.31
CA LEU A 97 15.50 9.59 -20.32
C LEU A 97 16.85 10.17 -20.79
N VAL A 98 17.01 11.48 -20.87
CA VAL A 98 18.31 12.09 -21.20
C VAL A 98 19.36 11.75 -20.15
N GLN A 99 18.97 11.65 -18.87
CA GLN A 99 19.89 11.30 -17.79
C GLN A 99 20.20 9.78 -17.73
N SER A 100 19.21 8.94 -17.99
CA SER A 100 19.33 7.48 -17.97
C SER A 100 18.34 6.86 -18.96
N PRO A 101 18.71 6.75 -20.26
CA PRO A 101 17.77 6.33 -21.29
C PRO A 101 17.35 4.86 -21.17
N TYR A 102 18.26 3.97 -20.83
CA TYR A 102 18.00 2.53 -20.69
C TYR A 102 18.95 1.92 -19.65
N PHE A 103 18.54 0.79 -19.10
CA PHE A 103 19.31 0.03 -18.11
C PHE A 103 19.55 -1.42 -18.55
N GLY A 104 18.86 -1.88 -19.61
CA GLY A 104 19.00 -3.23 -20.12
C GLY A 104 18.90 -3.28 -21.64
N ARG A 105 19.53 -4.29 -22.22
CA ARG A 105 19.40 -4.69 -23.62
C ARG A 105 19.31 -6.20 -23.69
N LEU A 106 18.47 -6.68 -24.58
CA LEU A 106 18.52 -8.06 -25.06
C LEU A 106 18.44 -8.06 -26.58
N ASP A 107 19.14 -9.00 -27.22
CA ASP A 107 19.00 -9.26 -28.64
C ASP A 107 18.12 -10.48 -28.82
N PHE A 108 16.93 -10.28 -29.39
CA PHE A 108 15.90 -11.31 -29.52
C PHE A 108 15.64 -11.64 -31.01
N GLY A 109 15.87 -12.90 -31.37
CA GLY A 109 15.58 -13.43 -32.71
C GLY A 109 14.35 -14.34 -32.67
N THR A 110 13.49 -14.22 -33.67
CA THR A 110 12.41 -15.20 -33.90
C THR A 110 12.87 -16.25 -34.90
N PRO A 111 12.23 -17.44 -35.02
CA PRO A 111 12.71 -18.55 -35.85
C PRO A 111 13.04 -18.23 -37.32
N ASN A 112 12.49 -17.13 -37.85
CA ASN A 112 12.68 -16.73 -39.25
C ASN A 112 13.28 -15.33 -39.41
N GLN A 113 13.79 -14.72 -38.32
CA GLN A 113 14.32 -13.36 -38.35
C GLN A 113 15.59 -13.29 -37.49
N ALA A 114 16.56 -12.51 -37.98
CA ALA A 114 17.77 -12.22 -37.21
C ALA A 114 17.42 -11.54 -35.87
N ALA A 115 18.28 -11.74 -34.88
CA ALA A 115 18.11 -11.10 -33.59
C ALA A 115 18.19 -9.58 -33.76
N VAL A 116 17.25 -8.87 -33.07
CA VAL A 116 17.20 -7.41 -33.06
C VAL A 116 17.41 -6.92 -31.65
N PRO A 117 18.15 -5.82 -31.44
CA PRO A 117 18.38 -5.25 -30.13
C PRO A 117 17.10 -4.61 -29.58
N VAL A 118 16.76 -4.94 -28.34
CA VAL A 118 15.65 -4.38 -27.56
C VAL A 118 16.26 -3.68 -26.35
N TYR A 119 16.33 -2.36 -26.40
CA TYR A 119 16.79 -1.54 -25.29
C TYR A 119 15.62 -1.24 -24.33
N ILE A 120 15.83 -1.44 -23.04
CA ILE A 120 14.79 -1.38 -22.00
C ILE A 120 15.11 -0.25 -21.05
N GLY A 121 14.16 0.67 -20.87
CA GLY A 121 14.25 1.80 -19.97
C GLY A 121 13.05 1.92 -19.05
N VAL A 122 13.11 2.86 -18.11
CA VAL A 122 11.98 3.19 -17.22
C VAL A 122 10.79 3.74 -18.02
N HIS A 123 11.06 4.42 -19.14
CA HIS A 123 10.05 4.92 -20.06
C HIS A 123 10.39 4.50 -21.50
N SER A 124 9.35 4.42 -22.34
CA SER A 124 9.57 4.20 -23.78
C SER A 124 9.97 5.49 -24.49
N PHE A 125 10.78 5.33 -25.54
CA PHE A 125 11.05 6.38 -26.52
C PHE A 125 10.75 5.89 -27.92
N PHE A 126 9.79 6.54 -28.58
CA PHE A 126 9.41 6.31 -29.96
C PHE A 126 10.05 7.39 -30.83
N ASP A 127 10.90 6.99 -31.78
CA ASP A 127 11.49 7.89 -32.77
C ASP A 127 10.45 8.12 -33.89
N GLU A 128 9.94 9.35 -33.96
CA GLU A 128 8.93 9.72 -34.95
C GLU A 128 9.48 9.75 -36.38
N GLN A 129 10.81 9.96 -36.55
CA GLN A 129 11.45 9.99 -37.87
C GLN A 129 11.64 8.60 -38.42
N GLN A 130 12.11 7.68 -37.60
CA GLN A 130 12.33 6.27 -37.98
C GLN A 130 11.07 5.41 -37.80
N ARG A 131 9.99 5.95 -37.18
CA ARG A 131 8.74 5.27 -36.87
C ARG A 131 8.91 3.95 -36.11
N GLN A 132 9.87 3.92 -35.17
CA GLN A 132 10.15 2.74 -34.38
C GLN A 132 10.39 3.07 -32.91
N ASN A 133 10.13 2.08 -32.04
CA ASN A 133 10.53 2.20 -30.64
C ASN A 133 12.06 2.00 -30.55
N VAL A 134 12.76 2.97 -30.05
CA VAL A 134 14.20 2.95 -29.80
C VAL A 134 14.48 2.46 -28.39
N ILE A 135 13.60 2.84 -27.42
CA ILE A 135 13.64 2.37 -26.05
C ILE A 135 12.26 1.80 -25.71
N TYR A 136 12.22 0.60 -25.19
CA TYR A 136 11.01 -0.05 -24.71
C TYR A 136 10.83 0.21 -23.20
N ASP A 137 9.58 0.47 -22.80
CA ASP A 137 9.23 0.58 -21.40
C ASP A 137 9.41 -0.79 -20.72
N TRP A 138 9.95 -0.82 -19.50
CA TRP A 138 10.16 -2.06 -18.75
C TRP A 138 8.87 -2.87 -18.53
N ARG A 139 7.72 -2.20 -18.57
CA ARG A 139 6.39 -2.80 -18.42
C ARG A 139 5.89 -3.45 -19.72
N ALA A 140 6.48 -3.15 -20.84
CA ALA A 140 6.06 -3.70 -22.13
C ALA A 140 6.18 -5.23 -22.16
N PRO A 141 5.33 -5.94 -22.93
CA PRO A 141 5.37 -7.40 -23.02
C PRO A 141 6.76 -7.95 -23.36
N VAL A 142 7.45 -7.39 -24.36
CA VAL A 142 8.79 -7.82 -24.79
C VAL A 142 9.84 -7.65 -23.69
N SER A 143 9.66 -6.65 -22.83
CA SER A 143 10.60 -6.39 -21.73
C SER A 143 10.56 -7.46 -20.64
N SER A 144 9.51 -8.32 -20.59
CA SER A 144 9.47 -9.44 -19.65
C SER A 144 10.60 -10.44 -19.90
N LEU A 145 11.05 -10.57 -21.16
CA LEU A 145 12.16 -11.44 -21.51
C LEU A 145 13.43 -11.15 -20.71
N PHE A 146 13.68 -9.88 -20.39
CA PHE A 146 14.84 -9.46 -19.62
C PHE A 146 14.84 -10.00 -18.19
N TYR A 147 13.66 -10.15 -17.59
CA TYR A 147 13.50 -10.60 -16.19
C TYR A 147 13.30 -12.11 -16.09
N ASP A 148 12.62 -12.71 -17.05
CA ASP A 148 12.12 -14.08 -16.95
C ASP A 148 13.07 -15.12 -17.53
N PHE A 149 13.96 -14.73 -18.45
CA PHE A 149 14.81 -15.64 -19.20
C PHE A 149 16.29 -15.24 -19.16
N GLU A 150 17.14 -16.25 -19.22
CA GLU A 150 18.57 -16.14 -19.53
C GLU A 150 18.81 -16.28 -21.03
N LEU A 151 20.08 -16.41 -21.47
CA LEU A 151 20.43 -16.68 -22.88
C LEU A 151 19.82 -18.00 -23.34
N GLY A 152 19.29 -18.03 -24.56
CA GLY A 152 18.66 -19.21 -25.11
C GLY A 152 17.18 -19.02 -25.48
N ASP A 153 16.43 -20.12 -25.51
CA ASP A 153 15.05 -20.11 -25.94
C ASP A 153 14.17 -19.36 -24.95
N ALA A 154 13.33 -18.47 -25.45
CA ALA A 154 12.51 -17.59 -24.68
C ALA A 154 11.19 -17.26 -25.37
N SER A 155 10.18 -16.83 -24.58
CA SER A 155 8.90 -16.44 -25.14
C SER A 155 8.24 -15.36 -24.30
N TYR A 156 7.37 -14.55 -24.90
CA TYR A 156 6.55 -13.57 -24.18
C TYR A 156 5.13 -13.50 -24.73
N ALA A 157 4.18 -13.21 -23.86
CA ALA A 157 2.77 -13.10 -24.20
C ALA A 157 2.46 -11.72 -24.80
N THR A 158 1.68 -11.69 -25.87
CA THR A 158 1.10 -10.48 -26.47
C THR A 158 -0.41 -10.63 -26.56
N PRO A 159 -1.17 -9.55 -26.77
CA PRO A 159 -2.61 -9.64 -26.99
C PRO A 159 -3.01 -10.53 -28.18
N SER A 160 -2.08 -10.74 -29.15
CA SER A 160 -2.29 -11.58 -30.34
C SER A 160 -1.79 -13.02 -30.17
N GLY A 161 -1.25 -13.39 -29.03
CA GLY A 161 -0.70 -14.73 -28.74
C GLY A 161 0.72 -14.69 -28.20
N THR A 162 1.33 -15.86 -28.00
CA THR A 162 2.70 -15.99 -27.48
C THR A 162 3.71 -15.91 -28.65
N VAL A 163 4.72 -15.08 -28.50
CA VAL A 163 5.86 -14.96 -29.42
C VAL A 163 7.01 -15.80 -28.89
N TYR A 164 7.51 -16.72 -29.68
CA TYR A 164 8.62 -17.59 -29.36
C TYR A 164 9.88 -17.13 -30.12
N GLY A 165 11.05 -17.30 -29.53
CA GLY A 165 12.32 -16.91 -30.10
C GLY A 165 13.50 -17.30 -29.22
N ARG A 166 14.65 -16.68 -29.48
CA ARG A 166 15.89 -16.93 -28.75
C ARG A 166 16.54 -15.61 -28.35
N ILE A 167 17.04 -15.54 -27.13
CA ILE A 167 17.87 -14.44 -26.64
C ILE A 167 19.32 -14.79 -26.95
N GLU A 168 19.99 -13.98 -27.76
CA GLU A 168 21.37 -14.17 -28.17
C GLU A 168 22.33 -13.31 -27.34
N LEU A 169 21.90 -12.17 -26.85
CA LEU A 169 22.64 -11.27 -25.98
C LEU A 169 21.71 -10.76 -24.87
N LYS A 170 22.23 -10.65 -23.67
CA LYS A 170 21.59 -9.98 -22.57
C LYS A 170 22.62 -9.12 -21.83
N ARG A 171 22.35 -7.83 -21.72
CA ARG A 171 23.33 -6.84 -21.27
C ARG A 171 22.67 -5.86 -20.32
N GLN A 172 23.34 -5.53 -19.23
CA GLN A 172 22.89 -4.56 -18.24
C GLN A 172 23.79 -3.33 -18.25
N TYR A 173 23.19 -2.16 -18.09
CA TYR A 173 23.88 -0.87 -18.10
C TYR A 173 23.63 -0.11 -16.82
N LYS A 174 24.64 0.64 -16.40
CA LYS A 174 24.46 1.73 -15.45
C LYS A 174 24.84 3.04 -16.14
N ILE A 175 23.82 3.87 -16.36
CA ILE A 175 23.95 5.18 -16.98
C ILE A 175 23.51 6.21 -15.97
N ARG A 176 24.39 7.15 -15.63
CA ARG A 176 24.12 8.25 -14.71
C ARG A 176 24.51 9.58 -15.35
N ASP A 177 23.65 10.58 -15.24
CA ASP A 177 23.85 11.91 -15.84
C ASP A 177 24.22 11.84 -17.34
N GLY A 178 23.62 10.89 -18.06
CA GLY A 178 23.88 10.62 -19.46
C GLY A 178 25.26 10.04 -19.77
N ARG A 179 25.95 9.46 -18.79
CA ARG A 179 27.27 8.81 -18.95
C ARG A 179 27.18 7.34 -18.58
N LEU A 180 27.79 6.50 -19.40
CA LEU A 180 27.91 5.08 -19.09
C LEU A 180 28.96 4.89 -17.99
N GLU A 181 28.52 4.46 -16.80
CA GLU A 181 29.39 4.13 -15.66
C GLU A 181 29.98 2.72 -15.81
N PHE A 182 29.12 1.74 -16.13
CA PHE A 182 29.55 0.37 -16.46
C PHE A 182 28.53 -0.34 -17.35
N LEU A 183 29.01 -1.42 -17.93
CA LEU A 183 28.29 -2.35 -18.80
C LEU A 183 28.67 -3.77 -18.39
N LEU A 184 27.68 -4.66 -18.27
CA LEU A 184 27.87 -6.06 -17.91
C LEU A 184 27.12 -6.96 -18.89
N ASP A 185 27.81 -7.96 -19.46
CA ASP A 185 27.18 -9.03 -20.22
C ASP A 185 26.73 -10.14 -19.27
N SER A 186 25.48 -10.57 -19.39
CA SER A 186 24.92 -11.56 -18.50
C SER A 186 25.18 -12.99 -19.00
N ASP A 187 26.32 -13.53 -18.64
CA ASP A 187 26.59 -14.97 -18.66
C ASP A 187 26.49 -15.49 -17.22
N VAL A 188 25.33 -16.01 -16.83
CA VAL A 188 25.08 -16.75 -15.56
C VAL A 188 25.47 -16.03 -14.25
N ASN A 189 24.47 -15.61 -13.45
CA ASN A 189 24.56 -15.10 -12.05
C ASN A 189 24.98 -13.63 -11.78
N ILE A 190 25.06 -12.75 -12.77
CA ILE A 190 25.49 -11.34 -12.59
C ILE A 190 24.41 -10.46 -11.91
N HIS A 191 23.17 -10.91 -11.87
CA HIS A 191 22.11 -10.18 -11.17
C HIS A 191 22.41 -9.91 -9.69
N ASP A 192 23.13 -10.80 -9.03
CA ASP A 192 23.46 -10.64 -7.60
C ASP A 192 24.57 -9.59 -7.40
N ASP A 193 25.56 -9.46 -8.30
CA ASP A 193 26.65 -8.48 -8.16
C ASP A 193 26.18 -7.04 -8.37
N VAL A 194 25.34 -6.80 -9.39
CA VAL A 194 24.73 -5.48 -9.63
C VAL A 194 23.77 -5.12 -8.51
N LEU A 195 22.95 -6.08 -8.08
CA LEU A 195 22.07 -5.92 -6.94
C LEU A 195 22.86 -5.59 -5.66
N GLN A 196 23.97 -6.29 -5.40
CA GLN A 196 24.85 -6.00 -4.27
C GLN A 196 25.46 -4.60 -4.34
N GLN A 197 25.93 -4.17 -5.51
CA GLN A 197 26.46 -2.83 -5.70
C GLN A 197 25.40 -1.74 -5.51
N GLU A 198 24.17 -1.96 -6.01
CA GLU A 198 23.07 -1.02 -5.81
C GLU A 198 22.60 -0.99 -4.33
N LEU A 199 22.56 -2.12 -3.67
CA LEU A 199 22.22 -2.22 -2.25
C LEU A 199 23.31 -1.68 -1.31
N ALA A 200 24.55 -1.54 -1.78
CA ALA A 200 25.64 -0.93 -1.01
C ALA A 200 25.55 0.59 -0.91
N LYS A 201 24.66 1.23 -1.69
CA LYS A 201 24.45 2.67 -1.68
C LYS A 201 23.51 3.12 -0.56
N SER A 202 23.42 4.44 -0.36
CA SER A 202 22.52 5.05 0.63
C SER A 202 21.03 4.74 0.34
N SER A 203 20.19 4.92 1.35
CA SER A 203 18.75 4.62 1.29
C SER A 203 18.03 5.36 0.15
N ASP A 204 18.45 6.56 -0.18
CA ASP A 204 17.78 7.44 -1.15
C ASP A 204 18.00 7.00 -2.61
N ASP A 205 19.16 6.43 -2.93
CA ASP A 205 19.46 5.91 -4.29
C ASP A 205 18.86 4.52 -4.58
N LYS A 206 18.42 3.78 -3.55
CA LYS A 206 18.00 2.38 -3.69
C LYS A 206 16.70 2.18 -4.44
N MET A 207 15.71 3.03 -4.16
CA MET A 207 14.40 2.91 -4.82
C MET A 207 14.45 3.31 -6.31
N LYS A 208 15.42 4.16 -6.68
CA LYS A 208 15.56 4.67 -8.06
C LYS A 208 15.99 3.63 -9.07
N ASN A 209 16.69 2.59 -8.64
CA ASN A 209 17.31 1.60 -9.53
C ASN A 209 16.72 0.18 -9.45
N ILE A 210 15.63 -0.01 -8.69
CA ILE A 210 15.03 -1.34 -8.47
C ILE A 210 14.54 -1.97 -9.78
N VAL A 211 14.06 -1.17 -10.74
CA VAL A 211 13.57 -1.68 -12.02
C VAL A 211 14.64 -2.51 -12.75
N ALA A 212 15.91 -2.14 -12.63
CA ALA A 212 17.03 -2.87 -13.26
C ALA A 212 17.40 -4.19 -12.55
N THR A 213 16.92 -4.37 -11.30
CA THR A 213 17.29 -5.49 -10.43
C THR A 213 16.10 -6.36 -9.99
N ILE A 214 14.95 -6.20 -10.63
CA ILE A 214 13.77 -7.04 -10.39
C ILE A 214 14.12 -8.50 -10.69
N GLN A 215 13.97 -9.37 -9.71
CA GLN A 215 14.18 -10.79 -9.84
C GLN A 215 13.01 -11.48 -10.54
N ARG A 216 13.22 -12.68 -11.08
CA ARG A 216 12.20 -13.43 -11.83
C ARG A 216 10.92 -13.67 -11.04
N ASP A 217 11.03 -14.11 -9.80
CA ASP A 217 9.89 -14.33 -8.90
C ASP A 217 9.15 -13.02 -8.57
N GLN A 218 9.88 -11.92 -8.42
CA GLN A 218 9.28 -10.59 -8.24
C GLN A 218 8.54 -10.13 -9.51
N ASN A 219 9.15 -10.35 -10.70
CA ASN A 219 8.51 -10.02 -11.97
C ASN A 219 7.20 -10.78 -12.19
N ALA A 220 7.16 -12.07 -11.81
CA ALA A 220 5.94 -12.87 -11.86
C ALA A 220 4.81 -12.27 -10.99
N VAL A 221 5.14 -11.77 -9.80
CA VAL A 221 4.18 -11.08 -8.92
C VAL A 221 3.71 -9.75 -9.51
N ILE A 222 4.65 -8.95 -10.03
CA ILE A 222 4.36 -7.64 -10.63
C ILE A 222 3.39 -7.79 -11.80
N ARG A 223 3.61 -8.78 -12.66
CA ARG A 223 2.84 -8.99 -13.90
C ARG A 223 1.62 -9.90 -13.77
N ASN A 224 1.33 -10.44 -12.59
CA ASN A 224 0.13 -11.26 -12.40
C ASN A 224 -1.14 -10.43 -12.58
N GLU A 225 -1.86 -10.67 -13.67
CA GLU A 225 -3.13 -10.01 -14.02
C GLU A 225 -4.37 -10.80 -13.55
N GLU A 226 -4.22 -12.06 -13.10
CA GLU A 226 -5.34 -12.96 -12.85
C GLU A 226 -5.87 -12.84 -11.41
N ALA A 227 -5.00 -12.65 -10.43
CA ALA A 227 -5.37 -12.60 -9.03
C ALA A 227 -6.37 -11.45 -8.73
N THR A 228 -7.53 -11.80 -8.19
CA THR A 228 -8.50 -10.83 -7.66
C THR A 228 -8.08 -10.28 -6.31
N VAL A 229 -7.47 -11.11 -5.48
CA VAL A 229 -6.81 -10.74 -4.22
C VAL A 229 -5.44 -11.40 -4.23
N MET A 230 -4.38 -10.60 -4.18
CA MET A 230 -3.01 -11.07 -4.08
C MET A 230 -2.46 -10.74 -2.70
N VAL A 231 -1.93 -11.74 -2.00
CA VAL A 231 -1.25 -11.57 -0.71
C VAL A 231 0.24 -11.79 -0.90
N ILE A 232 1.04 -10.76 -0.64
CA ILE A 232 2.49 -10.80 -0.71
C ILE A 232 3.04 -10.85 0.71
N GLN A 233 3.29 -12.04 1.20
CA GLN A 233 3.93 -12.26 2.48
C GLN A 233 5.43 -12.35 2.28
N GLY A 234 6.20 -11.46 2.90
CA GLY A 234 7.66 -11.47 2.74
C GLY A 234 8.36 -11.14 4.04
N VAL A 235 9.57 -11.63 4.17
CA VAL A 235 10.44 -11.33 5.33
C VAL A 235 10.89 -9.87 5.34
N ALA A 236 11.44 -9.42 6.47
CA ALA A 236 12.04 -8.08 6.57
C ALA A 236 13.04 -7.87 5.42
N GLY A 237 12.92 -6.74 4.72
CA GLY A 237 13.83 -6.41 3.63
C GLY A 237 13.65 -7.19 2.33
N SER A 238 12.57 -7.95 2.14
CA SER A 238 12.31 -8.68 0.89
C SER A 238 11.83 -7.81 -0.29
N GLY A 239 11.71 -6.51 -0.10
CA GLY A 239 11.26 -5.59 -1.15
C GLY A 239 9.74 -5.61 -1.41
N LYS A 240 8.91 -6.14 -0.49
CA LYS A 240 7.45 -6.22 -0.63
C LYS A 240 6.79 -4.95 -1.15
N THR A 241 7.08 -3.84 -0.49
CA THR A 241 6.50 -2.55 -0.82
C THR A 241 6.92 -2.09 -2.21
N SER A 242 8.20 -2.25 -2.53
CA SER A 242 8.71 -1.95 -3.87
C SER A 242 8.02 -2.81 -4.94
N ILE A 243 7.90 -4.12 -4.73
CA ILE A 243 7.19 -5.04 -5.64
C ILE A 243 5.73 -4.58 -5.82
N ALA A 244 5.04 -4.23 -4.73
CA ALA A 244 3.67 -3.78 -4.80
C ALA A 244 3.51 -2.47 -5.59
N LEU A 245 4.43 -1.49 -5.41
CA LEU A 245 4.42 -0.24 -6.17
C LEU A 245 4.73 -0.45 -7.64
N HIS A 246 5.69 -1.32 -7.96
CA HIS A 246 5.96 -1.70 -9.35
C HIS A 246 4.78 -2.44 -9.97
N ARG A 247 4.08 -3.29 -9.19
CA ARG A 247 2.82 -3.91 -9.64
C ARG A 247 1.76 -2.86 -9.95
N ILE A 248 1.59 -1.86 -9.09
CA ILE A 248 0.66 -0.76 -9.34
C ILE A 248 1.04 0.00 -10.61
N ALA A 249 2.32 0.34 -10.78
CA ALA A 249 2.81 1.00 -11.99
C ALA A 249 2.57 0.14 -13.24
N PHE A 250 2.77 -1.18 -13.15
CA PHE A 250 2.45 -2.11 -14.22
C PHE A 250 0.95 -2.14 -14.54
N LEU A 251 0.08 -2.21 -13.53
CA LEU A 251 -1.38 -2.23 -13.72
C LEU A 251 -1.89 -0.93 -14.33
N LEU A 252 -1.38 0.24 -13.91
CA LEU A 252 -1.68 1.54 -14.50
C LEU A 252 -1.24 1.60 -15.97
N TYR A 253 -0.06 1.11 -16.31
CA TYR A 253 0.41 1.02 -17.69
C TYR A 253 -0.46 0.07 -18.53
N ARG A 254 -0.77 -1.10 -17.99
CA ARG A 254 -1.51 -2.18 -18.68
C ARG A 254 -2.97 -1.82 -18.93
N TYR A 255 -3.61 -1.19 -17.95
CA TYR A 255 -5.03 -0.85 -17.96
C TYR A 255 -5.29 0.67 -18.10
N ARG A 256 -4.36 1.42 -18.66
CA ARG A 256 -4.38 2.88 -18.78
C ARG A 256 -5.67 3.49 -19.40
N GLU A 257 -6.44 2.70 -20.14
CA GLU A 257 -7.74 3.14 -20.70
C GLU A 257 -8.88 3.01 -19.68
N THR A 258 -8.69 2.25 -18.61
CA THR A 258 -9.77 1.92 -17.65
C THR A 258 -9.44 2.23 -16.20
N ILE A 259 -8.15 2.34 -15.85
CA ILE A 259 -7.67 2.62 -14.49
C ILE A 259 -6.72 3.83 -14.54
N ALA A 260 -7.01 4.82 -13.72
CA ALA A 260 -6.15 5.97 -13.47
C ALA A 260 -5.65 5.96 -12.01
N ALA A 261 -4.65 6.77 -11.69
CA ALA A 261 -4.09 6.87 -10.34
C ALA A 261 -5.16 7.12 -9.26
N LYS A 262 -6.12 7.99 -9.53
CA LYS A 262 -7.25 8.29 -8.63
C LYS A 262 -8.20 7.11 -8.34
N ASP A 263 -8.15 6.06 -9.16
CA ASP A 263 -8.96 4.84 -9.00
C ASP A 263 -8.27 3.79 -8.11
N ILE A 264 -7.06 4.09 -7.63
CA ILE A 264 -6.27 3.23 -6.74
C ILE A 264 -6.21 3.88 -5.37
N LEU A 265 -6.43 3.10 -4.32
CA LEU A 265 -6.33 3.57 -2.94
C LEU A 265 -5.30 2.74 -2.19
N ILE A 266 -4.45 3.41 -1.41
CA ILE A 266 -3.50 2.78 -0.49
C ILE A 266 -4.05 2.88 0.93
N ILE A 267 -4.16 1.74 1.63
CA ILE A 267 -4.40 1.67 3.07
C ILE A 267 -3.06 1.40 3.76
N SER A 268 -2.60 2.35 4.57
CA SER A 268 -1.35 2.25 5.34
C SER A 268 -1.59 2.65 6.80
N PRO A 269 -0.93 2.00 7.77
CA PRO A 269 -1.06 2.36 9.18
C PRO A 269 -0.28 3.64 9.55
N ASN A 270 0.64 4.12 8.71
CA ASN A 270 1.56 5.22 9.02
C ASN A 270 1.59 6.27 7.90
N LYS A 271 1.18 7.50 8.21
CA LYS A 271 1.18 8.64 7.26
C LYS A 271 2.57 9.00 6.75
N VAL A 272 3.61 8.88 7.58
CA VAL A 272 5.00 9.17 7.16
C VAL A 272 5.49 8.17 6.14
N PHE A 273 5.10 6.89 6.31
CA PHE A 273 5.40 5.85 5.34
C PHE A 273 4.59 6.02 4.06
N ALA A 274 3.36 6.50 4.17
CA ALA A 274 2.50 6.83 3.06
C ALA A 274 3.13 7.94 2.19
N ASP A 275 3.64 9.02 2.80
CA ASP A 275 4.39 10.09 2.11
C ASP A 275 5.64 9.53 1.37
N TYR A 276 6.38 8.63 2.00
CA TYR A 276 7.51 7.96 1.38
C TYR A 276 7.11 7.12 0.15
N ILE A 277 6.04 6.34 0.22
CA ILE A 277 5.50 5.56 -0.89
C ILE A 277 5.06 6.47 -2.04
N SER A 278 4.39 7.58 -1.73
CA SER A 278 3.85 8.48 -2.73
C SER A 278 4.94 9.13 -3.60
N ASN A 279 6.16 9.23 -3.09
CA ASN A 279 7.30 9.77 -3.82
C ASN A 279 7.93 8.76 -4.80
N VAL A 280 7.73 7.45 -4.62
CA VAL A 280 8.32 6.41 -5.51
C VAL A 280 7.60 6.32 -6.85
N LEU A 281 6.28 6.42 -6.88
CA LEU A 281 5.49 6.28 -8.12
C LEU A 281 5.79 7.34 -9.18
N PRO A 282 6.00 8.64 -8.83
CA PRO A 282 6.47 9.63 -9.79
C PRO A 282 7.82 9.31 -10.42
N GLU A 283 8.69 8.55 -9.73
CA GLU A 283 9.95 8.08 -10.31
C GLU A 283 9.73 7.01 -11.37
N LEU A 284 8.69 6.17 -11.18
CA LEU A 284 8.22 5.18 -12.16
C LEU A 284 7.37 5.79 -13.27
N GLY A 285 7.14 7.12 -13.25
CA GLY A 285 6.40 7.87 -14.26
C GLY A 285 4.90 7.90 -14.06
N GLU A 286 4.43 7.54 -12.88
CA GLU A 286 3.02 7.56 -12.51
C GLU A 286 2.67 8.77 -11.64
N GLU A 287 1.38 9.06 -11.48
CA GLU A 287 0.88 10.10 -10.59
C GLU A 287 0.84 9.64 -9.13
N HIS A 288 0.74 10.60 -8.20
CA HIS A 288 0.50 10.29 -6.80
C HIS A 288 -0.83 9.55 -6.61
N LEU A 289 -0.84 8.56 -5.73
CA LEU A 289 -2.04 7.79 -5.40
C LEU A 289 -2.74 8.37 -4.17
N PRO A 290 -4.08 8.31 -4.12
CA PRO A 290 -4.83 8.55 -2.89
C PRO A 290 -4.44 7.54 -1.80
N GLU A 291 -4.34 8.04 -0.58
CA GLU A 291 -4.00 7.27 0.61
C GLU A 291 -5.00 7.51 1.72
N MET A 292 -5.21 6.52 2.56
CA MET A 292 -6.13 6.60 3.69
C MET A 292 -5.63 5.70 4.83
N GLY A 293 -5.66 6.20 6.06
CA GLY A 293 -5.47 5.41 7.26
C GLY A 293 -6.74 4.65 7.65
N MET A 294 -6.60 3.53 8.39
CA MET A 294 -7.77 2.82 8.93
C MET A 294 -8.58 3.68 9.90
N GLU A 295 -7.93 4.56 10.65
CA GLU A 295 -8.60 5.49 11.57
C GLU A 295 -9.40 6.56 10.82
N GLU A 296 -8.86 7.05 9.71
CA GLU A 296 -9.54 8.00 8.83
C GLU A 296 -10.78 7.35 8.19
N LEU A 297 -10.62 6.12 7.68
CA LEU A 297 -11.75 5.31 7.18
C LEU A 297 -12.82 5.12 8.27
N ALA A 298 -12.40 4.84 9.50
CA ALA A 298 -13.33 4.67 10.62
C ALA A 298 -14.03 5.97 10.99
N ALA A 299 -13.32 7.10 11.04
CA ALA A 299 -13.88 8.41 11.35
C ALA A 299 -14.94 8.84 10.32
N ASP A 300 -14.62 8.67 9.02
CA ASP A 300 -15.58 8.93 7.93
C ASP A 300 -16.85 8.11 8.08
N LEU A 301 -16.71 6.80 8.28
CA LEU A 301 -17.86 5.89 8.35
C LEU A 301 -18.65 6.00 9.66
N LEU A 302 -18.02 6.42 10.76
CA LEU A 302 -18.72 6.66 12.02
C LEU A 302 -19.42 8.02 12.07
N GLU A 303 -19.14 8.92 11.12
CA GLU A 303 -19.82 10.23 10.97
C GLU A 303 -19.79 11.07 12.28
N GLY A 304 -18.70 10.99 13.04
CA GLY A 304 -18.54 11.69 14.31
C GLY A 304 -19.42 11.19 15.47
N ARG A 305 -20.15 10.07 15.29
CA ARG A 305 -21.04 9.52 16.33
C ARG A 305 -20.32 8.98 17.56
N TYR A 306 -19.03 8.61 17.40
CA TYR A 306 -18.19 8.05 18.46
C TYR A 306 -16.82 8.67 18.43
N GLN A 307 -16.31 9.00 19.61
CA GLN A 307 -14.88 9.17 19.81
C GLN A 307 -14.26 7.78 20.04
N PHE A 308 -13.05 7.56 19.56
CA PHE A 308 -12.38 6.28 19.71
C PHE A 308 -10.86 6.45 19.89
N GLN A 309 -10.27 5.47 20.53
CA GLN A 309 -8.84 5.32 20.72
C GLN A 309 -8.15 5.03 19.36
N THR A 310 -7.01 5.64 19.12
CA THR A 310 -6.18 5.33 17.94
C THR A 310 -5.48 3.98 18.09
N PHE A 311 -4.96 3.42 16.98
CA PHE A 311 -4.14 2.22 17.01
C PHE A 311 -2.88 2.41 17.85
N PHE A 312 -2.24 3.57 17.73
CA PHE A 312 -1.03 3.89 18.47
C PHE A 312 -1.31 4.05 19.98
N GLU A 313 -2.42 4.65 20.36
CA GLU A 313 -2.84 4.71 21.77
C GLU A 313 -3.09 3.31 22.33
N GLN A 314 -3.70 2.40 21.57
CA GLN A 314 -3.87 1.02 21.97
C GLN A 314 -2.51 0.31 22.16
N VAL A 315 -1.57 0.47 21.22
CA VAL A 315 -0.22 -0.13 21.31
C VAL A 315 0.54 0.46 22.49
N THR A 316 0.48 1.77 22.69
CA THR A 316 1.10 2.44 23.84
C THR A 316 0.54 1.91 25.16
N ALA A 317 -0.79 1.76 25.27
CA ALA A 317 -1.42 1.19 26.47
C ALA A 317 -0.98 -0.27 26.72
N LEU A 318 -0.82 -1.07 25.66
CA LEU A 318 -0.29 -2.45 25.77
C LEU A 318 1.14 -2.48 26.29
N LEU A 319 1.97 -1.52 25.87
CA LEU A 319 3.40 -1.44 26.26
C LEU A 319 3.59 -0.89 27.68
N GLU A 320 2.70 -0.01 28.16
CA GLU A 320 2.94 0.73 29.39
C GLU A 320 2.05 0.28 30.56
N GLN A 321 0.83 -0.21 30.33
CA GLN A 321 -0.14 -0.44 31.40
C GLN A 321 -0.17 -1.87 31.92
N HIS A 322 0.22 -2.87 31.14
CA HIS A 322 0.20 -4.32 31.48
C HIS A 322 -1.15 -4.80 32.08
N ASP A 323 -2.29 -4.17 31.68
CA ASP A 323 -3.63 -4.55 32.13
C ASP A 323 -4.05 -5.88 31.47
N ALA A 324 -4.13 -6.93 32.29
CA ALA A 324 -4.49 -8.27 31.82
C ALA A 324 -5.89 -8.32 31.20
N ALA A 325 -6.84 -7.57 31.74
CA ALA A 325 -8.22 -7.52 31.22
C ALA A 325 -8.27 -6.77 29.86
N PHE A 326 -7.47 -5.72 29.70
CA PHE A 326 -7.31 -5.01 28.43
C PHE A 326 -6.67 -5.93 27.37
N ILE A 327 -5.60 -6.63 27.73
CA ILE A 327 -4.94 -7.60 26.85
C ILE A 327 -5.91 -8.70 26.40
N GLU A 328 -6.74 -9.23 27.31
CA GLU A 328 -7.71 -10.28 26.98
C GLU A 328 -8.78 -9.75 26.01
N ARG A 329 -9.29 -8.52 26.21
CA ARG A 329 -10.24 -7.90 25.31
C ARG A 329 -9.66 -7.75 23.90
N ILE A 330 -8.42 -7.26 23.77
CA ILE A 330 -7.76 -7.11 22.49
C ILE A 330 -7.53 -8.47 21.82
N ARG A 331 -7.00 -9.45 22.56
CA ARG A 331 -6.75 -10.82 22.05
C ARG A 331 -8.03 -11.43 21.48
N PHE A 332 -9.13 -11.35 22.22
CA PHE A 332 -10.41 -11.91 21.78
C PHE A 332 -10.93 -11.19 20.53
N LYS A 333 -11.01 -9.85 20.56
CA LYS A 333 -11.55 -9.02 19.47
C LYS A 333 -10.70 -9.06 18.21
N SER A 334 -9.42 -9.41 18.33
CA SER A 334 -8.49 -9.58 17.21
C SER A 334 -8.50 -11.00 16.62
N SER A 335 -9.26 -11.92 17.19
CA SER A 335 -9.30 -13.31 16.74
C SER A 335 -10.29 -13.52 15.58
N PHE A 336 -10.06 -14.58 14.80
CA PHE A 336 -11.04 -15.03 13.79
C PHE A 336 -12.30 -15.59 14.45
N GLU A 337 -12.19 -16.12 15.66
CA GLU A 337 -13.32 -16.61 16.45
C GLU A 337 -14.32 -15.48 16.71
N PHE A 338 -13.84 -14.29 17.08
CA PHE A 338 -14.67 -13.12 17.27
C PHE A 338 -15.48 -12.76 16.02
N LEU A 339 -14.85 -12.71 14.85
CA LEU A 339 -15.54 -12.48 13.57
C LEU A 339 -16.59 -13.58 13.29
N SER A 340 -16.23 -14.84 13.57
CA SER A 340 -17.14 -15.98 13.40
C SER A 340 -18.36 -15.85 14.29
N GLN A 341 -18.16 -15.51 15.58
CA GLN A 341 -19.25 -15.31 16.55
C GLN A 341 -20.11 -14.10 16.18
N LEU A 342 -19.54 -13.00 15.68
CA LEU A 342 -20.31 -11.87 15.14
C LEU A 342 -21.22 -12.29 13.99
N ASN A 343 -20.71 -13.11 13.08
CA ASN A 343 -21.50 -13.63 11.95
C ASN A 343 -22.63 -14.56 12.43
N GLN A 344 -22.37 -15.43 13.40
CA GLN A 344 -23.39 -16.30 13.99
C GLN A 344 -24.46 -15.48 14.73
N TYR A 345 -24.06 -14.46 15.46
CA TYR A 345 -24.99 -13.55 16.12
C TYR A 345 -25.87 -12.81 15.10
N LEU A 346 -25.32 -12.32 13.99
CA LEU A 346 -26.09 -11.69 12.91
C LEU A 346 -27.15 -12.63 12.34
N LEU A 347 -26.82 -13.92 12.16
CA LEU A 347 -27.79 -14.94 11.75
C LEU A 347 -28.83 -15.19 12.84
N HIS A 348 -28.43 -15.21 14.11
CA HIS A 348 -29.33 -15.38 15.22
C HIS A 348 -30.37 -14.24 15.29
N ILE A 349 -29.93 -12.97 15.27
CA ILE A 349 -30.86 -11.83 15.31
C ILE A 349 -31.79 -11.77 14.11
N GLU A 350 -31.31 -12.13 12.91
CA GLU A 350 -32.12 -12.19 11.71
C GLU A 350 -33.27 -13.18 11.83
N ASN A 351 -33.04 -14.30 12.51
CA ASN A 351 -34.04 -15.37 12.66
C ASN A 351 -34.94 -15.20 13.88
N THR A 352 -34.47 -14.52 14.95
CA THR A 352 -35.15 -14.54 16.25
C THR A 352 -35.65 -13.16 16.71
N TYR A 353 -35.06 -12.04 16.25
CA TYR A 353 -35.39 -10.70 16.74
C TYR A 353 -36.53 -10.03 15.95
N PHE A 354 -36.94 -10.58 14.81
CA PHE A 354 -38.09 -10.15 14.04
C PHE A 354 -39.31 -10.96 14.42
N THR A 355 -40.09 -10.48 15.40
CA THR A 355 -41.33 -11.12 15.84
C THR A 355 -42.49 -10.52 15.04
N VAL A 356 -42.87 -11.24 13.99
CA VAL A 356 -43.91 -10.78 13.06
C VAL A 356 -45.27 -11.06 13.63
N THR A 357 -46.10 -10.01 13.68
CA THR A 357 -47.53 -10.07 14.00
C THR A 357 -48.36 -9.61 12.80
N GLU A 358 -49.63 -9.95 12.78
CA GLU A 358 -50.55 -9.39 11.81
C GLU A 358 -50.60 -7.87 11.92
N LEU A 359 -50.70 -7.18 10.80
CA LEU A 359 -50.77 -5.72 10.74
C LEU A 359 -52.11 -5.26 10.21
N ARG A 360 -52.86 -4.56 11.08
CA ARG A 360 -54.13 -3.96 10.66
C ARG A 360 -53.93 -2.53 10.15
N VAL A 361 -54.34 -2.29 8.91
CA VAL A 361 -54.24 -0.98 8.28
C VAL A 361 -55.63 -0.60 7.75
N GLY A 362 -56.30 0.29 8.48
CA GLY A 362 -57.70 0.58 8.25
C GLY A 362 -58.58 -0.67 8.45
N ARG A 363 -59.26 -1.10 7.40
CA ARG A 363 -60.12 -2.32 7.39
C ARG A 363 -59.37 -3.56 6.89
N THR A 364 -58.17 -3.39 6.32
CA THR A 364 -57.36 -4.48 5.76
C THR A 364 -56.45 -5.08 6.83
N VAL A 365 -56.42 -6.42 6.92
CA VAL A 365 -55.48 -7.16 7.78
C VAL A 365 -54.42 -7.77 6.88
N VAL A 366 -53.16 -7.44 7.12
CA VAL A 366 -51.99 -8.03 6.46
C VAL A 366 -51.52 -9.22 7.28
N PRO A 367 -51.54 -10.43 6.72
CA PRO A 367 -51.14 -11.62 7.45
C PRO A 367 -49.65 -11.58 7.88
N ALA A 368 -49.33 -12.04 9.07
CA ALA A 368 -47.95 -12.19 9.54
C ALA A 368 -47.08 -13.03 8.58
N ALA A 369 -47.65 -14.11 8.03
CA ALA A 369 -46.97 -14.95 7.05
C ALA A 369 -46.52 -14.20 5.79
N PHE A 370 -47.33 -13.25 5.29
CA PHE A 370 -46.98 -12.39 4.15
C PHE A 370 -45.78 -11.49 4.48
N ILE A 371 -45.84 -10.82 5.65
CA ILE A 371 -44.75 -9.94 6.10
C ILE A 371 -43.46 -10.72 6.26
N GLN A 372 -43.52 -11.90 6.91
CA GLN A 372 -42.37 -12.76 7.13
C GLN A 372 -41.76 -13.27 5.80
N GLN A 373 -42.62 -13.70 4.86
CA GLN A 373 -42.17 -14.14 3.53
C GLN A 373 -41.44 -13.02 2.79
N LYS A 374 -41.99 -11.79 2.79
CA LYS A 374 -41.36 -10.63 2.15
C LYS A 374 -40.04 -10.25 2.81
N PHE A 375 -39.96 -10.27 4.13
CA PHE A 375 -38.74 -10.01 4.85
C PHE A 375 -37.61 -11.02 4.48
N ARG A 376 -37.94 -12.29 4.34
CA ARG A 376 -37.02 -13.34 3.89
C ARG A 376 -36.60 -13.18 2.43
N THR A 377 -37.48 -12.72 1.56
CA THR A 377 -37.17 -12.46 0.15
C THR A 377 -36.02 -11.48 0.01
N TYR A 378 -35.93 -10.49 0.89
CA TYR A 378 -34.89 -9.45 0.87
C TYR A 378 -33.63 -9.83 1.67
N HIS A 379 -33.33 -11.12 1.88
CA HIS A 379 -32.19 -11.58 2.71
C HIS A 379 -30.81 -11.04 2.27
N ARG A 380 -30.63 -10.63 1.01
CA ARG A 380 -29.40 -10.02 0.48
C ARG A 380 -29.27 -8.53 0.81
N VAL A 381 -30.36 -7.88 1.19
CA VAL A 381 -30.37 -6.46 1.58
C VAL A 381 -29.98 -6.33 3.05
N PRO A 382 -29.23 -5.28 3.46
CA PRO A 382 -28.96 -5.00 4.87
C PRO A 382 -30.23 -5.00 5.72
N LEU A 383 -30.14 -5.61 6.91
CA LEU A 383 -31.31 -6.02 7.69
C LEU A 383 -32.28 -4.88 7.96
N LEU A 384 -31.81 -3.72 8.38
CA LEU A 384 -32.66 -2.58 8.71
C LEU A 384 -33.28 -1.92 7.47
N LYS A 385 -32.61 -1.99 6.31
CA LYS A 385 -33.17 -1.51 5.03
C LYS A 385 -34.31 -2.39 4.50
N ARG A 386 -34.39 -3.66 4.92
CA ARG A 386 -35.48 -4.57 4.51
C ARG A 386 -36.85 -4.07 4.93
N PHE A 387 -36.94 -3.39 6.10
CA PHE A 387 -38.23 -2.87 6.59
C PHE A 387 -38.86 -1.87 5.62
N ALA A 388 -38.06 -1.01 4.98
CA ALA A 388 -38.56 -0.08 3.98
C ALA A 388 -39.12 -0.80 2.73
N LEU A 389 -38.45 -1.87 2.29
CA LEU A 389 -38.86 -2.69 1.15
C LEU A 389 -40.14 -3.46 1.50
N VAL A 390 -40.17 -4.11 2.65
CA VAL A 390 -41.38 -4.82 3.14
C VAL A 390 -42.55 -3.85 3.30
N ALA A 391 -42.28 -2.61 3.79
CA ALA A 391 -43.32 -1.59 3.87
C ALA A 391 -43.92 -1.25 2.50
N ASN A 392 -43.12 -1.24 1.43
CA ASN A 392 -43.63 -1.02 0.07
C ASN A 392 -44.51 -2.19 -0.41
N ASP A 393 -44.10 -3.43 -0.13
CA ASP A 393 -44.92 -4.61 -0.42
C ASP A 393 -46.21 -4.63 0.35
N VAL A 394 -46.19 -4.29 1.64
CA VAL A 394 -47.37 -4.16 2.49
C VAL A 394 -48.29 -3.05 1.99
N ARG A 395 -47.75 -1.90 1.55
CA ARG A 395 -48.54 -0.82 0.93
C ARG A 395 -49.19 -1.28 -0.34
N ALA A 396 -48.51 -2.05 -1.17
CA ALA A 396 -49.12 -2.62 -2.40
C ALA A 396 -50.26 -3.57 -2.04
N PHE A 397 -50.01 -4.51 -1.11
CA PHE A 397 -51.03 -5.46 -0.64
C PHE A 397 -52.31 -4.75 -0.14
N VAL A 398 -52.15 -3.75 0.74
CA VAL A 398 -53.28 -3.00 1.32
C VAL A 398 -54.01 -2.20 0.23
N ARG A 399 -53.27 -1.55 -0.68
CA ARG A 399 -53.87 -0.80 -1.83
C ARG A 399 -54.73 -1.70 -2.70
N ASP A 400 -54.21 -2.88 -3.05
CA ASP A 400 -54.90 -3.81 -3.94
C ASP A 400 -56.13 -4.43 -3.26
N ALA A 401 -56.05 -4.75 -1.97
CA ALA A 401 -57.16 -5.23 -1.17
C ALA A 401 -58.25 -4.14 -0.92
N ALA A 402 -57.85 -2.89 -0.79
CA ALA A 402 -58.75 -1.78 -0.57
C ALA A 402 -59.35 -1.19 -1.85
N GLY A 403 -58.80 -1.50 -3.03
CA GLY A 403 -59.19 -0.94 -4.32
C GLY A 403 -59.03 0.59 -4.45
N ARG A 404 -58.21 1.22 -3.55
CA ARG A 404 -57.98 2.66 -3.52
C ARG A 404 -56.55 3.00 -3.10
N LYS A 405 -56.16 4.24 -3.35
CA LYS A 405 -54.86 4.76 -2.83
C LYS A 405 -54.90 4.86 -1.29
N LEU A 406 -53.77 4.54 -0.66
CA LEU A 406 -53.60 4.70 0.80
C LEU A 406 -53.55 6.17 1.19
N THR A 407 -54.16 6.45 2.34
CA THR A 407 -54.07 7.76 3.01
C THR A 407 -52.72 7.98 3.65
N GLY A 408 -52.41 9.23 4.02
CA GLY A 408 -51.19 9.57 4.78
C GLY A 408 -51.02 8.77 6.08
N PRO A 409 -52.07 8.73 6.96
CA PRO A 409 -52.03 7.94 8.18
C PRO A 409 -51.78 6.44 7.97
N GLU A 410 -52.44 5.84 6.97
CA GLU A 410 -52.22 4.40 6.65
C GLU A 410 -50.81 4.11 6.24
N LYS A 411 -50.15 5.00 5.43
CA LYS A 411 -48.70 4.88 5.08
C LYS A 411 -47.82 5.04 6.32
N GLY A 412 -48.16 5.94 7.23
CA GLY A 412 -47.47 6.16 8.50
C GLY A 412 -47.54 4.90 9.38
N THR A 413 -48.75 4.36 9.59
CA THR A 413 -48.94 3.11 10.36
C THR A 413 -48.08 1.98 9.87
N ILE A 414 -47.98 1.76 8.54
CA ILE A 414 -47.15 0.72 7.95
C ILE A 414 -45.66 1.00 8.23
N GLY A 415 -45.24 2.25 8.01
CA GLY A 415 -43.82 2.63 8.17
C GLY A 415 -43.32 2.52 9.62
N GLU A 416 -44.18 2.75 10.61
CA GLU A 416 -43.81 2.66 12.02
C GLU A 416 -43.94 1.25 12.61
N ALA A 417 -44.96 0.49 12.18
CA ALA A 417 -45.26 -0.81 12.77
C ALA A 417 -44.18 -1.86 12.45
N LEU A 418 -43.68 -1.90 11.23
CA LEU A 418 -42.73 -2.91 10.79
C LEU A 418 -41.38 -2.86 11.56
N PRO A 419 -40.73 -1.68 11.71
CA PRO A 419 -39.52 -1.60 12.53
C PRO A 419 -39.79 -1.98 14.01
N ARG A 420 -40.96 -1.65 14.57
CA ARG A 420 -41.32 -2.01 15.98
C ARG A 420 -41.43 -3.52 16.21
N MET A 421 -41.62 -4.34 15.15
CA MET A 421 -41.58 -5.79 15.21
C MET A 421 -40.17 -6.35 15.41
N PHE A 422 -39.14 -5.52 15.29
CA PHE A 422 -37.76 -5.89 15.54
C PHE A 422 -37.30 -5.42 16.93
N ARG A 423 -36.66 -6.32 17.69
CA ARG A 423 -36.41 -6.15 19.13
C ARG A 423 -35.44 -5.01 19.45
N LEU A 424 -34.40 -4.78 18.63
CA LEU A 424 -33.37 -3.77 18.86
C LEU A 424 -33.15 -2.92 17.60
N HIS A 425 -33.04 -1.62 17.75
CA HIS A 425 -33.05 -0.68 16.61
C HIS A 425 -31.74 0.06 16.38
N ASN A 426 -30.79 -0.04 17.31
CA ASN A 426 -29.51 0.65 17.16
C ASN A 426 -28.34 -0.33 17.31
N VAL A 427 -27.26 -0.03 16.58
CA VAL A 427 -26.10 -0.91 16.46
C VAL A 427 -25.35 -1.04 17.80
N ALA A 428 -25.31 0.01 18.62
CA ALA A 428 -24.63 -0.04 19.92
C ALA A 428 -25.32 -1.02 20.89
N ASP A 429 -26.66 -1.03 20.89
CA ASP A 429 -27.43 -1.95 21.73
C ASP A 429 -27.30 -3.39 21.23
N LEU A 430 -27.29 -3.60 19.91
CA LEU A 430 -27.00 -4.91 19.30
C LEU A 430 -25.57 -5.37 19.65
N TYR A 431 -24.60 -4.47 19.69
CA TYR A 431 -23.22 -4.82 20.06
C TYR A 431 -23.11 -5.17 21.56
N ARG A 432 -23.84 -4.49 22.44
CA ARG A 432 -23.93 -4.89 23.86
C ARG A 432 -24.64 -6.24 24.02
N ASP A 433 -25.71 -6.48 23.27
CA ASP A 433 -26.47 -7.72 23.30
C ASP A 433 -25.64 -8.90 22.78
N PHE A 434 -24.79 -8.68 21.81
CA PHE A 434 -23.84 -9.70 21.33
C PHE A 434 -22.99 -10.28 22.46
N TYR A 435 -22.42 -9.43 23.34
CA TYR A 435 -21.59 -9.91 24.46
C TYR A 435 -22.41 -10.67 25.51
N ARG A 436 -23.67 -10.32 25.69
CA ARG A 436 -24.59 -11.11 26.52
C ARG A 436 -24.90 -12.45 25.88
N TRP A 437 -25.11 -12.45 24.58
CA TRP A 437 -25.41 -13.68 23.82
C TRP A 437 -24.27 -14.67 23.84
N ILE A 438 -23.03 -14.23 23.75
CA ILE A 438 -21.83 -15.10 23.88
C ILE A 438 -21.49 -15.44 25.34
N GLY A 439 -22.21 -14.87 26.33
CA GLY A 439 -21.96 -15.11 27.75
C GLY A 439 -20.70 -14.43 28.31
N ARG A 440 -20.16 -13.40 27.64
CA ARG A 440 -18.92 -12.71 28.03
C ARG A 440 -19.08 -11.18 28.10
N PRO A 441 -20.00 -10.66 28.93
CA PRO A 441 -20.26 -9.21 29.00
C PRO A 441 -19.06 -8.39 29.50
N GLU A 442 -18.12 -8.99 30.23
CA GLU A 442 -16.89 -8.38 30.75
C GLU A 442 -15.91 -7.97 29.63
N LEU A 443 -16.02 -8.55 28.45
CA LEU A 443 -15.18 -8.21 27.31
C LEU A 443 -15.58 -6.92 26.59
N LEU A 444 -16.72 -6.33 26.97
CA LEU A 444 -17.15 -5.04 26.43
C LEU A 444 -16.91 -3.94 27.45
N LYS A 445 -16.11 -2.93 27.07
CA LYS A 445 -15.95 -1.69 27.81
C LYS A 445 -16.55 -0.53 27.01
N LEU A 446 -17.85 -0.39 27.09
CA LEU A 446 -18.60 0.66 26.38
C LEU A 446 -19.36 1.52 27.39
N HIS A 447 -18.78 2.66 27.77
CA HIS A 447 -19.38 3.61 28.68
C HIS A 447 -19.82 4.88 27.94
N PRO A 448 -21.00 5.46 28.28
CA PRO A 448 -21.43 6.73 27.72
C PRO A 448 -20.39 7.83 27.95
N GLY A 449 -20.03 8.57 26.91
CA GLY A 449 -19.09 9.69 26.99
C GLY A 449 -17.62 9.31 27.08
N GLN A 450 -17.26 8.03 27.02
CA GLN A 450 -15.87 7.58 26.90
C GLN A 450 -15.57 7.15 25.47
N PRO A 451 -14.31 7.35 24.99
CA PRO A 451 -13.91 6.86 23.67
C PRO A 451 -13.99 5.33 23.63
N LEU A 452 -14.34 4.79 22.47
CA LEU A 452 -14.30 3.36 22.19
C LEU A 452 -12.86 2.86 22.24
N GLU A 453 -12.63 1.64 22.75
CA GLU A 453 -11.37 0.94 22.49
C GLU A 453 -11.21 0.72 20.98
N TYR A 454 -9.99 0.88 20.44
CA TYR A 454 -9.75 0.71 19.01
C TYR A 454 -10.23 -0.65 18.49
N ALA A 455 -10.09 -1.69 19.29
CA ALA A 455 -10.55 -3.04 18.95
C ALA A 455 -12.09 -3.16 18.77
N ASP A 456 -12.90 -2.23 19.31
CA ASP A 456 -14.37 -2.19 19.16
C ASP A 456 -14.83 -1.44 17.90
N VAL A 457 -14.01 -0.53 17.39
CA VAL A 457 -14.36 0.39 16.29
C VAL A 457 -14.80 -0.38 15.05
N PHE A 458 -14.00 -1.33 14.61
CA PHE A 458 -14.27 -2.07 13.38
C PHE A 458 -15.36 -3.13 13.55
N ALA A 459 -15.57 -3.63 14.76
CA ALA A 459 -16.70 -4.49 15.06
C ALA A 459 -18.03 -3.73 14.93
N LEU A 460 -18.10 -2.51 15.45
CA LEU A 460 -19.27 -1.63 15.28
C LEU A 460 -19.48 -1.26 13.80
N LEU A 461 -18.43 -0.93 13.07
CA LEU A 461 -18.51 -0.67 11.63
C LEU A 461 -19.01 -1.88 10.86
N TYR A 462 -18.50 -3.07 11.19
CA TYR A 462 -18.95 -4.31 10.56
C TYR A 462 -20.45 -4.55 10.77
N LEU A 463 -20.94 -4.35 12.01
CA LEU A 463 -22.36 -4.42 12.32
C LEU A 463 -23.16 -3.35 11.56
N ARG A 464 -22.68 -2.10 11.49
CA ARG A 464 -23.34 -1.03 10.71
C ARG A 464 -23.46 -1.41 9.24
N ILE A 465 -22.40 -1.90 8.63
CA ILE A 465 -22.41 -2.34 7.23
C ILE A 465 -23.46 -3.46 7.01
N ARG A 466 -23.50 -4.43 7.91
CA ARG A 466 -24.39 -5.59 7.80
C ARG A 466 -25.87 -5.25 8.09
N LEU A 467 -26.11 -4.31 8.97
CA LEU A 467 -27.46 -3.94 9.45
C LEU A 467 -28.02 -2.72 8.70
N GLU A 468 -27.25 -1.65 8.59
CA GLU A 468 -27.68 -0.38 7.98
C GLU A 468 -27.29 -0.27 6.50
N GLY A 469 -26.22 -0.94 6.07
CA GLY A 469 -25.68 -0.89 4.70
C GLY A 469 -25.06 0.46 4.42
N LEU A 470 -23.79 0.60 4.69
CA LEU A 470 -23.02 1.78 4.33
C LEU A 470 -22.68 1.78 2.84
N PRO A 471 -22.50 2.97 2.23
CA PRO A 471 -22.03 3.05 0.84
C PRO A 471 -20.64 2.44 0.71
N GLY A 472 -20.39 1.73 -0.38
CA GLY A 472 -19.07 1.23 -0.74
C GLY A 472 -18.23 2.31 -1.41
N TYR A 473 -16.95 2.02 -1.57
CA TYR A 473 -15.98 2.84 -2.31
C TYR A 473 -15.89 2.33 -3.76
N ASP A 474 -17.00 2.35 -4.49
CA ASP A 474 -17.12 1.75 -5.84
C ASP A 474 -16.25 2.47 -6.89
N HIS A 475 -15.80 3.70 -6.61
CA HIS A 475 -14.85 4.42 -7.46
C HIS A 475 -13.44 3.83 -7.39
N VAL A 476 -13.10 3.12 -6.31
CA VAL A 476 -11.80 2.44 -6.16
C VAL A 476 -11.82 1.15 -6.98
N LYS A 477 -10.89 1.03 -7.94
CA LYS A 477 -10.75 -0.14 -8.82
C LYS A 477 -9.62 -1.08 -8.39
N HIS A 478 -8.68 -0.59 -7.58
CA HIS A 478 -7.63 -1.39 -6.97
C HIS A 478 -7.32 -0.88 -5.56
N LEU A 479 -7.25 -1.79 -4.59
CA LEU A 479 -6.91 -1.48 -3.21
C LEU A 479 -5.55 -2.10 -2.86
N LEU A 480 -4.61 -1.28 -2.43
CA LEU A 480 -3.34 -1.71 -1.86
C LEU A 480 -3.42 -1.62 -0.33
N ILE A 481 -3.17 -2.72 0.36
CA ILE A 481 -3.16 -2.80 1.82
C ILE A 481 -1.75 -3.15 2.27
N ASP A 482 -1.09 -2.24 2.96
CA ASP A 482 0.25 -2.47 3.51
C ASP A 482 0.18 -2.92 4.97
N GLU A 483 1.26 -3.54 5.45
CA GLU A 483 1.43 -4.01 6.82
C GLU A 483 0.30 -4.96 7.29
N MET A 484 0.00 -5.96 6.47
CA MET A 484 -1.13 -6.88 6.63
C MET A 484 -1.26 -7.47 8.04
N GLN A 485 -0.15 -7.64 8.75
CA GLN A 485 -0.10 -8.29 10.07
C GLN A 485 -0.66 -7.41 11.20
N ASP A 486 -0.85 -6.12 10.98
CA ASP A 486 -1.38 -5.21 11.99
C ASP A 486 -2.91 -5.09 11.96
N TYR A 487 -3.56 -5.67 10.95
CA TYR A 487 -5.01 -5.65 10.83
C TYR A 487 -5.65 -6.94 11.35
N THR A 488 -6.81 -6.79 11.94
CA THR A 488 -7.60 -7.89 12.50
C THR A 488 -8.52 -8.53 11.44
N PRO A 489 -9.00 -9.75 11.64
CA PRO A 489 -9.98 -10.38 10.76
C PRO A 489 -11.25 -9.56 10.55
N VAL A 490 -11.71 -8.82 11.58
CA VAL A 490 -12.87 -7.93 11.47
C VAL A 490 -12.58 -6.73 10.56
N GLN A 491 -11.38 -6.15 10.63
CA GLN A 491 -10.96 -5.08 9.71
C GLN A 491 -10.95 -5.57 8.26
N TYR A 492 -10.39 -6.74 7.99
CA TYR A 492 -10.46 -7.35 6.66
C TYR A 492 -11.90 -7.62 6.21
N ALA A 493 -12.78 -8.05 7.10
CA ALA A 493 -14.19 -8.24 6.79
C ALA A 493 -14.89 -6.91 6.44
N VAL A 494 -14.54 -5.80 7.12
CA VAL A 494 -14.99 -4.44 6.77
C VAL A 494 -14.48 -4.05 5.38
N LEU A 495 -13.17 -4.17 5.12
CA LEU A 495 -12.56 -3.84 3.83
C LEU A 495 -13.15 -4.68 2.69
N SER A 496 -13.43 -5.96 2.92
CA SER A 496 -14.08 -6.84 1.95
C SER A 496 -15.47 -6.35 1.53
N ARG A 497 -16.19 -5.70 2.45
CA ARG A 497 -17.56 -5.20 2.22
C ARG A 497 -17.61 -3.79 1.61
N LEU A 498 -16.60 -2.98 1.88
CA LEU A 498 -16.53 -1.61 1.37
C LEU A 498 -15.90 -1.52 -0.01
N PHE A 499 -14.92 -2.39 -0.30
CA PHE A 499 -14.14 -2.36 -1.54
C PHE A 499 -14.38 -3.63 -2.34
N HIS A 500 -15.18 -3.53 -3.39
CA HIS A 500 -15.51 -4.65 -4.30
C HIS A 500 -14.50 -4.81 -5.44
N CYS A 501 -13.35 -4.14 -5.35
CA CYS A 501 -12.30 -4.12 -6.34
C CYS A 501 -11.21 -5.19 -6.12
N ARG A 502 -10.27 -5.30 -7.05
CA ARG A 502 -9.04 -6.10 -6.90
C ARG A 502 -8.17 -5.56 -5.76
N LYS A 503 -7.43 -6.45 -5.09
CA LYS A 503 -6.63 -6.11 -3.91
C LYS A 503 -5.22 -6.66 -4.04
N THR A 504 -4.25 -5.88 -3.57
CA THR A 504 -2.89 -6.34 -3.26
C THR A 504 -2.63 -6.09 -1.79
N ILE A 505 -2.36 -7.14 -1.04
CA ILE A 505 -2.16 -7.12 0.43
C ILE A 505 -0.73 -7.54 0.70
N LEU A 506 0.02 -6.74 1.44
CA LEU A 506 1.43 -7.04 1.71
C LEU A 506 1.78 -6.88 3.19
N GLY A 507 2.76 -7.66 3.64
CA GLY A 507 3.25 -7.55 5.00
C GLY A 507 4.21 -8.68 5.42
N ASP A 508 4.63 -8.61 6.68
CA ASP A 508 5.53 -9.55 7.33
C ASP A 508 5.00 -9.93 8.70
N VAL A 509 4.54 -11.15 8.84
CA VAL A 509 3.96 -11.66 10.10
C VAL A 509 4.94 -11.54 11.27
N SER A 510 6.26 -11.61 11.00
CA SER A 510 7.29 -11.48 12.03
C SER A 510 7.46 -10.03 12.54
N GLN A 511 6.94 -9.02 11.82
CA GLN A 511 7.03 -7.61 12.16
C GLN A 511 5.74 -7.02 12.76
N THR A 512 4.92 -7.85 13.39
CA THR A 512 3.73 -7.33 14.08
C THR A 512 4.10 -6.46 15.27
N VAL A 513 3.44 -5.31 15.41
CA VAL A 513 3.56 -4.45 16.59
C VAL A 513 2.55 -4.79 17.67
N ASN A 514 1.55 -5.60 17.34
CA ASN A 514 0.59 -6.15 18.28
C ASN A 514 0.46 -7.66 18.07
N PRO A 515 1.20 -8.49 18.82
CA PRO A 515 1.18 -9.94 18.64
C PRO A 515 -0.19 -10.59 18.92
N TYR A 516 -1.11 -9.86 19.56
CA TYR A 516 -2.48 -10.34 19.80
C TYR A 516 -3.41 -10.14 18.61
N SER A 517 -3.06 -9.26 17.66
CA SER A 517 -3.84 -8.97 16.47
C SER A 517 -3.19 -9.43 15.16
N ALA A 518 -2.11 -10.20 15.25
CA ALA A 518 -1.36 -10.65 14.08
C ALA A 518 -2.22 -11.44 13.10
N SER A 519 -2.43 -10.90 11.91
CA SER A 519 -3.03 -11.63 10.79
C SER A 519 -1.95 -12.27 9.94
N SER A 520 -2.05 -13.59 9.75
CA SER A 520 -1.23 -14.33 8.79
C SER A 520 -1.93 -14.41 7.42
N ALA A 521 -1.19 -14.85 6.39
CA ALA A 521 -1.77 -15.11 5.08
C ALA A 521 -2.96 -16.09 5.17
N GLU A 522 -2.85 -17.11 6.01
CA GLU A 522 -3.90 -18.11 6.24
C GLU A 522 -5.16 -17.50 6.87
N THR A 523 -5.00 -16.50 7.74
CA THR A 523 -6.12 -15.75 8.31
C THR A 523 -6.80 -14.89 7.25
N ILE A 524 -6.02 -14.28 6.37
CA ILE A 524 -6.53 -13.46 5.26
C ILE A 524 -7.26 -14.33 4.23
N GLU A 525 -6.73 -15.50 3.89
CA GLU A 525 -7.40 -16.48 3.01
C GLU A 525 -8.77 -16.92 3.54
N ARG A 526 -8.95 -16.99 4.85
CA ARG A 526 -10.28 -17.27 5.45
C ARG A 526 -11.30 -16.15 5.23
N VAL A 527 -10.85 -14.91 5.07
CA VAL A 527 -11.71 -13.76 4.73
C VAL A 527 -11.87 -13.63 3.21
N PHE A 528 -10.81 -13.94 2.46
CA PHE A 528 -10.75 -13.90 1.00
C PHE A 528 -10.39 -15.28 0.42
N PRO A 529 -11.36 -16.20 0.28
CA PRO A 529 -11.08 -17.61 -0.08
C PRO A 529 -10.42 -17.80 -1.46
N GLN A 530 -10.37 -16.77 -2.31
CA GLN A 530 -9.74 -16.80 -3.62
C GLN A 530 -8.44 -16.01 -3.65
N ALA A 531 -7.81 -15.80 -2.49
CA ALA A 531 -6.54 -15.09 -2.42
C ALA A 531 -5.42 -15.96 -3.00
N ASP A 532 -4.58 -15.33 -3.84
CA ASP A 532 -3.33 -15.90 -4.33
C ASP A 532 -2.19 -15.44 -3.41
N VAL A 533 -1.55 -16.38 -2.72
CA VAL A 533 -0.52 -16.10 -1.72
C VAL A 533 0.86 -16.34 -2.27
N VAL A 534 1.66 -15.28 -2.33
CA VAL A 534 3.07 -15.34 -2.71
C VAL A 534 3.94 -15.11 -1.48
N ARG A 535 4.96 -15.96 -1.30
CA ARG A 535 5.90 -15.86 -0.17
C ARG A 535 7.30 -15.50 -0.66
N LEU A 536 7.85 -14.40 -0.10
CA LEU A 536 9.17 -13.90 -0.42
C LEU A 536 10.11 -14.14 0.76
N TYR A 537 11.09 -14.99 0.59
CA TYR A 537 12.01 -15.41 1.66
C TYR A 537 13.36 -14.72 1.62
N ARG A 538 13.74 -14.12 0.49
CA ARG A 538 15.04 -13.48 0.31
C ARG A 538 15.04 -12.07 0.89
N SER A 539 16.00 -11.76 1.77
CA SER A 539 16.17 -10.43 2.37
C SER A 539 17.30 -9.67 1.68
N TYR A 540 17.00 -8.49 1.19
CA TYR A 540 17.91 -7.62 0.42
C TYR A 540 18.38 -6.39 1.21
N ARG A 541 17.70 -6.06 2.33
CA ARG A 541 17.88 -4.79 3.06
C ARG A 541 19.14 -4.76 3.91
N SER A 542 19.22 -5.68 4.84
CA SER A 542 20.23 -5.68 5.92
C SER A 542 21.39 -6.59 5.57
N THR A 543 22.55 -6.34 6.20
CA THR A 543 23.69 -7.25 6.13
C THR A 543 23.35 -8.60 6.76
N ILE A 544 24.11 -9.64 6.40
CA ILE A 544 23.91 -10.99 6.95
C ILE A 544 24.09 -11.03 8.47
N GLU A 545 24.98 -10.19 9.01
CA GLU A 545 25.25 -10.09 10.45
C GLU A 545 24.03 -9.51 11.19
N ILE A 546 23.42 -8.44 10.66
CA ILE A 546 22.21 -7.84 11.24
C ILE A 546 21.03 -8.80 11.14
N THR A 547 20.85 -9.44 9.98
CA THR A 547 19.78 -10.41 9.77
C THR A 547 19.93 -11.61 10.72
N THR A 548 21.13 -12.16 10.86
CA THR A 548 21.42 -13.28 11.76
C THR A 548 21.19 -12.89 13.22
N PHE A 549 21.57 -11.66 13.61
CA PHE A 549 21.31 -11.15 14.95
C PHE A 549 19.82 -11.04 15.24
N ALA A 550 19.05 -10.46 14.33
CA ALA A 550 17.60 -10.32 14.46
C ALA A 550 16.89 -11.69 14.54
N GLN A 551 17.37 -12.68 13.80
CA GLN A 551 16.85 -14.06 13.86
C GLN A 551 17.08 -14.75 15.20
N ARG A 552 18.10 -14.34 15.99
CA ARG A 552 18.28 -14.86 17.36
C ARG A 552 17.20 -14.32 18.30
N ILE A 553 16.68 -13.12 18.03
CA ILE A 553 15.55 -12.55 18.78
C ILE A 553 14.24 -13.25 18.39
N THR A 554 13.94 -13.29 17.08
CA THR A 554 12.73 -13.94 16.54
C THR A 554 13.14 -14.91 15.42
N PRO A 555 13.25 -16.20 15.71
CA PRO A 555 13.68 -17.20 14.74
C PRO A 555 12.68 -17.32 13.56
N ASN A 556 13.21 -17.26 12.35
CA ASN A 556 12.48 -17.56 11.13
C ASN A 556 13.38 -18.34 10.17
N PRO A 557 13.27 -19.69 10.10
CA PRO A 557 14.15 -20.53 9.31
C PRO A 557 14.03 -20.32 7.80
N ASN A 558 13.00 -19.63 7.34
CA ASN A 558 12.77 -19.39 5.92
C ASN A 558 13.49 -18.13 5.40
N ILE A 559 14.13 -17.32 6.25
CA ILE A 559 14.84 -16.13 5.79
C ILE A 559 16.13 -16.56 5.08
N LEU A 560 16.27 -16.10 3.84
CA LEU A 560 17.46 -16.26 3.01
C LEU A 560 18.13 -14.88 2.89
N PRO A 561 19.15 -14.58 3.71
CA PRO A 561 19.86 -13.31 3.59
C PRO A 561 20.68 -13.28 2.30
N LEU A 562 20.79 -12.11 1.69
CA LEU A 562 21.74 -11.89 0.61
C LEU A 562 23.16 -11.91 1.18
N GLU A 563 24.16 -12.42 0.46
CA GLU A 563 25.58 -12.38 0.85
C GLU A 563 26.13 -10.95 0.80
N ARG A 564 25.65 -10.13 1.72
CA ARG A 564 26.11 -8.77 1.93
C ARG A 564 26.63 -8.63 3.34
N HIS A 565 27.94 -8.43 3.46
CA HIS A 565 28.63 -8.35 4.74
C HIS A 565 28.74 -6.91 5.26
N GLY A 566 28.76 -6.77 6.57
CA GLY A 566 28.96 -5.50 7.28
C GLY A 566 29.45 -5.73 8.71
N PRO A 567 29.58 -4.66 9.50
CA PRO A 567 29.99 -4.80 10.90
C PRO A 567 28.99 -5.62 11.69
N ALA A 568 29.50 -6.48 12.57
CA ALA A 568 28.66 -7.23 13.49
C ALA A 568 27.87 -6.27 14.40
N PRO A 569 26.58 -6.55 14.71
CA PRO A 569 25.82 -5.76 15.68
C PRO A 569 26.52 -5.66 17.03
N THR A 570 26.58 -4.46 17.57
CA THR A 570 27.25 -4.17 18.84
C THR A 570 26.24 -4.09 19.98
N VAL A 571 26.52 -4.77 21.11
CA VAL A 571 25.71 -4.68 22.33
C VAL A 571 26.58 -4.07 23.41
N ALA A 572 26.31 -2.81 23.78
CA ALA A 572 27.13 -2.06 24.74
C ALA A 572 26.45 -1.94 26.10
N ARG A 573 27.17 -2.29 27.17
CA ARG A 573 26.75 -2.19 28.57
C ARG A 573 27.29 -0.93 29.21
N PHE A 574 26.45 -0.24 29.98
CA PHE A 574 26.79 0.92 30.79
C PHE A 574 26.41 0.68 32.27
N SER A 575 27.12 1.36 33.20
CA SER A 575 26.84 1.19 34.62
C SER A 575 25.57 1.94 35.03
N THR A 576 25.35 3.11 34.43
CA THR A 576 24.19 3.98 34.71
C THR A 576 23.47 4.43 33.45
N ARG A 577 22.26 4.91 33.64
CA ARG A 577 21.44 5.53 32.57
C ARG A 577 22.10 6.79 31.99
N ASP A 578 22.75 7.58 32.86
CA ASP A 578 23.41 8.81 32.43
C ASP A 578 24.64 8.54 31.57
N GLU A 579 25.43 7.50 31.90
CA GLU A 579 26.51 7.03 31.04
C GLU A 579 26.01 6.54 29.68
N GLU A 580 24.90 5.81 29.66
CA GLU A 580 24.28 5.36 28.44
C GLU A 580 23.83 6.54 27.57
N LEU A 581 23.21 7.57 28.16
CA LEU A 581 22.80 8.79 27.43
C LEU A 581 24.03 9.59 26.96
N GLN A 582 25.11 9.62 27.71
CA GLN A 582 26.35 10.27 27.29
C GLN A 582 26.98 9.54 26.10
N ALA A 583 26.98 8.21 26.10
CA ALA A 583 27.44 7.43 24.95
C ALA A 583 26.58 7.67 23.71
N LEU A 584 25.25 7.78 23.86
CA LEU A 584 24.36 8.15 22.76
C LEU A 584 24.69 9.53 22.19
N ARG A 585 24.99 10.54 23.04
CA ARG A 585 25.45 11.87 22.57
C ARG A 585 26.71 11.76 21.73
N GLN A 586 27.67 10.95 22.16
CA GLN A 586 28.90 10.74 21.39
C GLN A 586 28.63 10.07 20.03
N MET A 587 27.79 9.03 20.01
CA MET A 587 27.41 8.37 18.75
C MET A 587 26.74 9.34 17.76
N LEU A 588 25.89 10.24 18.25
CA LEU A 588 25.27 11.27 17.42
C LEU A 588 26.29 12.31 16.91
N ALA A 589 27.26 12.67 17.75
CA ALA A 589 28.32 13.61 17.39
C ALA A 589 29.26 13.02 16.32
N ASP A 590 29.49 11.71 16.37
CA ASP A 590 30.36 10.98 15.43
C ASP A 590 29.64 10.65 14.12
N PHE A 591 28.30 10.68 14.09
CA PHE A 591 27.48 10.29 12.94
C PHE A 591 27.80 11.03 11.64
N PRO A 592 28.00 12.39 11.61
CA PRO A 592 28.34 13.09 10.37
C PRO A 592 29.62 12.60 9.69
N GLY A 593 30.54 11.98 10.45
CA GLY A 593 31.79 11.39 9.95
C GLY A 593 31.69 9.93 9.54
N SER A 594 30.54 9.29 9.73
CA SER A 594 30.35 7.83 9.51
C SER A 594 30.20 7.42 8.05
N GLY A 595 29.92 8.37 7.14
CA GLY A 595 29.57 8.08 5.74
C GLY A 595 28.13 7.59 5.55
N HIS A 596 27.30 7.57 6.60
CA HIS A 596 25.88 7.25 6.56
C HIS A 596 25.03 8.52 6.45
N HIS A 597 23.86 8.41 5.83
CA HIS A 597 22.95 9.55 5.62
C HIS A 597 21.78 9.57 6.61
N SER A 598 21.42 8.42 7.19
CA SER A 598 20.30 8.29 8.11
C SER A 598 20.66 7.48 9.35
N LEU A 599 20.28 8.00 10.54
CA LEU A 599 20.43 7.34 11.82
C LEU A 599 19.10 7.31 12.57
N GLY A 600 18.62 6.11 12.86
CA GLY A 600 17.44 5.89 13.70
C GLY A 600 17.82 5.59 15.15
N VAL A 601 17.43 6.43 16.12
CA VAL A 601 17.45 6.09 17.54
C VAL A 601 16.07 5.58 17.93
N ILE A 602 15.92 4.25 18.02
CA ILE A 602 14.61 3.59 18.12
C ILE A 602 14.38 3.13 19.56
N CYS A 603 13.50 3.82 20.26
CA CYS A 603 13.11 3.53 21.63
C CYS A 603 11.90 2.58 21.70
N LYS A 604 11.67 1.93 22.85
CA LYS A 604 10.50 1.10 23.07
C LYS A 604 9.22 1.93 23.19
N THR A 605 9.25 3.02 23.97
CA THR A 605 8.07 3.86 24.26
C THR A 605 8.29 5.31 23.86
N LEU A 606 7.20 6.04 23.58
CA LEU A 606 7.27 7.47 23.27
C LEU A 606 7.86 8.29 24.41
N ARG A 607 7.59 7.91 25.67
CA ARG A 607 8.19 8.52 26.84
C ARG A 607 9.73 8.41 26.80
N GLN A 608 10.27 7.23 26.47
CA GLN A 608 11.71 7.05 26.32
C GLN A 608 12.27 7.86 25.15
N ALA A 609 11.56 7.91 24.02
CA ALA A 609 11.98 8.70 22.86
C ALA A 609 12.03 10.20 23.19
N LYS A 610 11.03 10.74 23.90
CA LYS A 610 11.02 12.13 24.38
C LYS A 610 12.17 12.40 25.36
N GLN A 611 12.40 11.53 26.33
CA GLN A 611 13.53 11.65 27.27
C GLN A 611 14.89 11.64 26.55
N ALA A 612 15.08 10.74 25.58
CA ALA A 612 16.29 10.70 24.76
C ALA A 612 16.44 11.99 23.95
N TYR A 613 15.37 12.49 23.32
CA TYR A 613 15.38 13.71 22.54
C TYR A 613 15.76 14.95 23.40
N GLU A 614 15.13 15.10 24.57
CA GLU A 614 15.43 16.17 25.53
C GLU A 614 16.87 16.10 26.05
N ALA A 615 17.37 14.88 26.29
CA ALA A 615 18.75 14.69 26.76
C ALA A 615 19.78 14.96 25.67
N LEU A 616 19.47 14.70 24.40
CA LEU A 616 20.43 14.76 23.29
C LEU A 616 20.53 16.16 22.68
N GLN A 617 19.44 16.94 22.62
CA GLN A 617 19.34 18.36 22.18
C GLN A 617 20.39 18.82 21.15
N ALA A 618 20.59 18.03 20.06
CA ALA A 618 21.58 18.36 19.04
C ALA A 618 20.91 18.95 17.79
N PRO A 619 21.56 19.92 17.10
CA PRO A 619 21.06 20.42 15.83
C PRO A 619 20.91 19.29 14.78
N GLY A 620 19.82 19.30 14.05
CA GLY A 620 19.55 18.26 13.00
C GLY A 620 19.01 16.94 13.53
N VAL A 621 18.69 16.85 14.84
CA VAL A 621 17.99 15.71 15.43
C VAL A 621 16.50 15.98 15.45
N TYR A 622 15.70 15.03 14.98
CA TYR A 622 14.24 15.13 14.90
C TYR A 622 13.56 14.07 15.76
N LEU A 623 12.52 14.48 16.49
CA LEU A 623 11.63 13.54 17.17
C LEU A 623 10.44 13.22 16.24
N LEU A 624 10.32 11.96 15.83
CA LEU A 624 9.18 11.47 15.06
C LEU A 624 8.10 10.97 16.01
N THR A 625 6.91 11.56 15.90
CA THR A 625 5.70 11.23 16.67
C THR A 625 4.54 10.89 15.74
N GLU A 626 3.40 10.51 16.29
CA GLU A 626 2.16 10.26 15.53
C GLU A 626 1.65 11.48 14.75
N GLU A 627 1.96 12.67 15.23
CA GLU A 627 1.57 13.95 14.60
C GLU A 627 2.48 14.32 13.43
N SER A 628 3.60 13.62 13.25
CA SER A 628 4.56 13.90 12.18
C SER A 628 3.96 13.47 10.83
N THR A 629 4.02 14.38 9.85
CA THR A 629 3.45 14.16 8.50
C THR A 629 4.50 13.93 7.43
N THR A 630 5.77 14.29 7.70
CA THR A 630 6.86 14.19 6.72
C THR A 630 8.06 13.48 7.28
N PHE A 631 8.72 12.69 6.43
CA PHE A 631 10.03 12.11 6.73
C PHE A 631 11.14 13.15 6.49
N LYS A 632 12.09 13.23 7.42
CA LYS A 632 13.28 14.09 7.30
C LYS A 632 14.52 13.22 7.32
N GLU A 633 15.46 13.51 6.45
CA GLU A 633 16.78 12.86 6.47
C GLU A 633 17.60 13.30 7.68
N GLY A 634 18.58 12.47 8.08
CA GLY A 634 19.49 12.73 9.19
C GLY A 634 19.22 11.87 10.40
N VAL A 635 19.25 12.46 11.59
CA VAL A 635 19.07 11.75 12.87
C VAL A 635 17.61 11.82 13.32
N ILE A 636 16.96 10.66 13.42
CA ILE A 636 15.58 10.54 13.87
C ILE A 636 15.51 9.76 15.17
N ILE A 637 14.90 10.33 16.18
CA ILE A 637 14.53 9.64 17.43
C ILE A 637 13.05 9.27 17.35
N THR A 638 12.73 8.01 17.58
CA THR A 638 11.35 7.51 17.45
C THR A 638 11.13 6.23 18.25
N THR A 639 9.97 5.62 18.09
CA THR A 639 9.63 4.32 18.67
C THR A 639 9.59 3.22 17.61
N ALA A 640 9.70 1.96 18.02
CA ALA A 640 9.71 0.82 17.10
C ALA A 640 8.44 0.76 16.23
N HIS A 641 7.27 1.05 16.79
CA HIS A 641 6.00 1.03 16.04
C HIS A 641 5.87 2.19 15.05
N LEU A 642 6.43 3.37 15.35
CA LEU A 642 6.46 4.51 14.41
C LEU A 642 7.58 4.37 13.36
N ALA A 643 8.68 3.68 13.71
CA ALA A 643 9.75 3.37 12.76
C ALA A 643 9.37 2.28 11.75
N LYS A 644 8.22 1.65 11.92
CA LYS A 644 7.76 0.60 11.01
C LYS A 644 7.55 1.14 9.60
N GLY A 645 8.05 0.40 8.62
CA GLY A 645 8.10 0.85 7.22
C GLY A 645 9.34 1.69 6.88
N LEU A 646 9.93 2.41 7.84
CA LEU A 646 11.13 3.22 7.63
C LEU A 646 12.41 2.37 7.62
N GLU A 647 13.45 2.91 6.99
CA GLU A 647 14.78 2.29 6.85
C GLU A 647 15.85 3.30 7.21
N PHE A 648 16.91 2.84 7.91
CA PHE A 648 18.01 3.69 8.31
C PHE A 648 19.35 3.01 8.00
N ASP A 649 20.33 3.79 7.55
CA ASP A 649 21.69 3.27 7.33
C ASP A 649 22.26 2.72 8.62
N ALA A 650 22.08 3.45 9.73
CA ALA A 650 22.47 3.03 11.06
C ALA A 650 21.28 3.08 12.04
N VAL A 651 21.23 2.14 12.97
CA VAL A 651 20.21 2.12 14.03
C VAL A 651 20.89 1.96 15.39
N VAL A 652 20.43 2.76 16.35
CA VAL A 652 20.74 2.59 17.76
C VAL A 652 19.44 2.26 18.49
N VAL A 653 19.42 1.12 19.20
CA VAL A 653 18.30 0.71 20.07
C VAL A 653 18.75 0.89 21.53
N PRO A 654 18.37 1.99 22.18
CA PRO A 654 18.80 2.26 23.54
C PRO A 654 17.91 1.55 24.57
N PHE A 655 18.46 1.39 25.78
CA PHE A 655 17.74 0.97 26.98
C PHE A 655 17.23 -0.48 26.95
N VAL A 656 17.96 -1.39 26.29
CA VAL A 656 17.57 -2.80 26.13
C VAL A 656 17.92 -3.61 27.39
N SER A 657 17.38 -3.20 28.53
CA SER A 657 17.59 -3.88 29.81
C SER A 657 16.47 -4.88 30.13
N ALA A 658 16.74 -5.78 31.09
CA ALA A 658 15.76 -6.74 31.62
C ALA A 658 14.51 -6.06 32.22
N ARG A 659 14.61 -4.80 32.66
CA ARG A 659 13.47 -4.01 33.15
C ARG A 659 12.62 -3.40 32.03
N THR A 660 13.23 -3.17 30.89
CA THR A 660 12.57 -2.49 29.77
C THR A 660 11.88 -3.49 28.83
N TYR A 661 12.53 -4.60 28.54
CA TYR A 661 12.04 -5.60 27.58
C TYR A 661 11.78 -6.93 28.29
N GLN A 662 10.50 -7.23 28.62
CA GLN A 662 10.07 -8.35 29.45
C GLN A 662 9.02 -9.24 28.79
N THR A 663 8.18 -8.70 27.92
CA THR A 663 7.01 -9.38 27.36
C THR A 663 7.21 -9.79 25.91
N GLU A 664 6.37 -10.65 25.37
CA GLU A 664 6.39 -10.99 23.93
C GLU A 664 6.11 -9.77 23.03
N VAL A 665 5.33 -8.79 23.51
CA VAL A 665 5.17 -7.51 22.81
C VAL A 665 6.49 -6.77 22.73
N ASP A 666 7.24 -6.73 23.84
CA ASP A 666 8.56 -6.08 23.88
C ASP A 666 9.56 -6.76 22.95
N LYS A 667 9.52 -8.08 22.89
CA LYS A 667 10.34 -8.89 21.98
C LYS A 667 10.06 -8.55 20.52
N SER A 668 8.78 -8.44 20.15
CA SER A 668 8.37 -8.03 18.81
C SER A 668 8.85 -6.61 18.48
N MET A 669 8.74 -5.66 19.43
CA MET A 669 9.24 -4.30 19.25
C MET A 669 10.76 -4.26 19.06
N LEU A 670 11.50 -5.08 19.82
CA LEU A 670 12.95 -5.20 19.67
C LEU A 670 13.34 -5.74 18.29
N TYR A 671 12.64 -6.79 17.83
CA TYR A 671 12.84 -7.33 16.50
C TYR A 671 12.57 -6.31 15.40
N VAL A 672 11.43 -5.59 15.48
CA VAL A 672 11.08 -4.52 14.54
C VAL A 672 12.18 -3.46 14.54
N ALA A 673 12.64 -2.99 15.69
CA ALA A 673 13.70 -1.97 15.79
C ALA A 673 15.01 -2.44 15.13
N CYS A 674 15.46 -3.66 15.41
CA CYS A 674 16.68 -4.21 14.83
C CYS A 674 16.60 -4.35 13.31
N THR A 675 15.42 -4.74 12.77
CA THR A 675 15.22 -4.92 11.32
C THR A 675 15.07 -3.61 10.54
N ARG A 676 15.14 -2.45 11.21
CA ARG A 676 15.21 -1.12 10.54
C ARG A 676 16.63 -0.79 10.08
N ALA A 677 17.66 -1.46 10.63
CA ALA A 677 19.05 -1.23 10.28
C ALA A 677 19.44 -1.85 8.94
N MET A 678 20.17 -1.09 8.13
CA MET A 678 20.70 -1.56 6.85
C MET A 678 22.18 -1.94 6.93
N HIS A 679 23.00 -1.08 7.52
CA HIS A 679 24.46 -1.21 7.52
C HIS A 679 25.05 -1.39 8.92
N GLN A 680 24.50 -0.71 9.92
CA GLN A 680 25.03 -0.74 11.27
C GLN A 680 23.91 -0.82 12.31
N LEU A 681 24.09 -1.70 13.31
CA LEU A 681 23.15 -1.88 14.42
C LEU A 681 23.91 -1.84 15.73
N THR A 682 23.48 -0.95 16.63
CA THR A 682 24.01 -0.84 17.99
C THR A 682 22.86 -0.92 18.98
N LEU A 683 23.01 -1.77 20.01
CA LEU A 683 22.07 -1.86 21.11
C LEU A 683 22.78 -1.42 22.39
N THR A 684 22.10 -0.67 23.25
CA THR A 684 22.69 -0.21 24.51
C THR A 684 21.79 -0.55 25.69
N TYR A 685 22.37 -0.80 26.82
CA TYR A 685 21.65 -1.04 28.05
C TYR A 685 22.44 -0.63 29.30
N SER A 686 21.73 -0.29 30.38
CA SER A 686 22.28 -0.10 31.71
C SER A 686 21.63 -1.08 32.68
N GLY A 687 22.46 -1.62 33.59
CA GLY A 687 22.05 -2.64 34.56
C GLY A 687 22.10 -4.07 34.00
N GLU A 688 21.02 -4.83 34.12
CA GLU A 688 20.90 -6.22 33.66
C GLU A 688 20.39 -6.27 32.20
N GLN A 689 21.03 -7.13 31.41
CA GLN A 689 20.68 -7.32 29.99
C GLN A 689 19.33 -7.99 29.86
N SER A 690 18.53 -7.59 28.84
CA SER A 690 17.29 -8.28 28.50
C SER A 690 17.55 -9.72 28.06
N ALA A 691 16.69 -10.65 28.49
CA ALA A 691 16.74 -12.04 28.08
C ALA A 691 16.51 -12.25 26.56
N PHE A 692 15.98 -11.26 25.84
CA PHE A 692 15.78 -11.33 24.41
C PHE A 692 17.04 -11.01 23.58
N LEU A 693 18.07 -10.44 24.21
CA LEU A 693 19.35 -10.25 23.54
C LEU A 693 20.12 -11.57 23.50
N PRO A 694 20.72 -11.91 22.35
CA PRO A 694 21.59 -13.07 22.27
C PRO A 694 22.79 -12.92 23.22
N ALA A 695 23.20 -14.03 23.84
CA ALA A 695 24.33 -14.10 24.71
C ALA A 695 25.65 -13.84 23.95
#